data_cd0fc2483fade22af4ac35f455e28915
#
_entry.id   cd0fc2483fade22af4ac35f455e28915
#
_cell.length_a   1.000
_cell.length_b   1.000
_cell.length_c   1.000
_cell.angle_alpha   90.00
_cell.angle_beta   90.00
_cell.angle_gamma   90.00
#
_symmetry.space_group_name_H-M   'P 1'
#
loop_
_entity.id
_entity.type
_entity.pdbx_description
1 polymer ?
#
loop_
_entity_poly.entity_id
_entity_poly.type
_entity_poly.pdbx_seq_one_letter_code
_entity_poly.pdbx_strand_id
1 'polypeptide(L)'
;IIKEARENNLKAVSLEIPKEKLVVFTGVSGSGKTTLAFDTIYMEGQRRYVESLSSYARQFLGNIEKPDVESIEGLSPSIAIDQKTTSHNPRSTVGTVTEIYDYLRLLYARVGVPYCPIHHEPIIAFSTTQMANIIMQYPEGSRLQLLAPLVNDEKGTHKDTLAKIKAQGFERLRVDGELKRIDEVGELDKNKKHTIEIIVDRLVIKDDIRSRLFDSLELALDWGHGYIIALINQEERLLSQHHSCKYCGFSVPKLEPRLFSFNAPLGSCPDCTGLGFKREADPDLIVPNQTLTINQGAIDYYKNIVGTSNLEWQDFSYLCKEYDIPLNVPFSQLTANQRDIIFSGSPKMHRYVLKSSSGNLIHRYNFIEGVKTRIERLYRETSSDFMREHYEKYMRDRTCTTCRGARLNPQVLSVLVDGKNIYETTELPIEELYVWIKALTEKLTPTEQEIARLIIKEIRHRCEFLINVGLDYLTLARLAMTLSGGEAQRIRLATQIGSQLSGVLYVLDEPSIGLHQRDNQRLIGALRQMRDLGNTLIVVEHDEETIRAADYIVDIGPGAGMHGGEIVAVGQLDDIMACPRSLTGDYLARRKYISCPPVRNKGNGLAITIQGARCNNLKNIDVRIPLGCFVAVTGVSGSGKSSLITEILFKSIEKELKKTDVYPGEHDRIIGLENIDKCINISQDPIGRTPRSNPATYTKLFDDIRALFAETIEAKSRGFDKGRFSFNVPGGRCEHCQGDGVKRIPMNFLPDVYVKCDECQGKRYNDETLLVTYKGKNIHDVLEMTVEQALSFFENRAGLLRKVQTLYNVGLGYIKLGQPAPTLSGGEAQRVKLAFELQKRPTGKTLYILDEPTTGLHIHDVAHLLDVLRSIVDHGDSVIVIEHNLDVIKVSDYIIDLGPEGGHRGGTVIAEGTPEQIVNVSKSYTGQYLRQILADECQAKKKQ
;
A
#
# COMPACT_ATOMS: atom_id res chain seq x y z
N ILE A 1 17.28 -20.29 -26.79
CA ILE A 1 17.13 -21.76 -26.73
C ILE A 1 17.40 -22.21 -25.31
N ILE A 2 16.46 -22.95 -24.74
CA ILE A 2 16.55 -23.56 -23.40
C ILE A 2 16.75 -25.07 -23.62
N LYS A 3 17.69 -25.67 -22.85
CA LYS A 3 17.95 -27.10 -22.90
C LYS A 3 17.84 -27.71 -21.52
N GLU A 4 16.99 -28.72 -21.40
CA GLU A 4 16.81 -29.58 -20.23
C GLU A 4 16.63 -28.79 -18.87
N ALA A 5 15.64 -27.88 -18.80
CA ALA A 5 15.26 -27.26 -17.56
C ALA A 5 14.55 -28.27 -16.63
N ARG A 6 15.08 -28.39 -15.40
CA ARG A 6 14.60 -29.37 -14.39
C ARG A 6 14.24 -28.72 -13.05
N GLU A 7 14.15 -27.39 -12.98
CA GLU A 7 13.82 -26.66 -11.76
C GLU A 7 12.42 -27.08 -11.25
N ASN A 8 12.29 -27.32 -9.95
CA ASN A 8 11.06 -27.72 -9.24
C ASN A 8 10.36 -28.94 -9.90
N ASN A 9 9.24 -28.73 -10.60
CA ASN A 9 8.46 -29.79 -11.24
C ASN A 9 8.71 -29.96 -12.74
N LEU A 10 9.64 -29.20 -13.33
CA LEU A 10 9.96 -29.29 -14.77
C LEU A 10 10.64 -30.63 -15.11
N LYS A 11 10.21 -31.25 -16.21
CA LYS A 11 10.67 -32.57 -16.66
C LYS A 11 11.63 -32.43 -17.86
N ALA A 12 12.84 -31.92 -17.61
CA ALA A 12 13.87 -31.73 -18.64
C ALA A 12 13.33 -30.97 -19.87
N VAL A 13 12.72 -29.84 -19.63
CA VAL A 13 12.06 -29.02 -20.65
C VAL A 13 13.09 -28.40 -21.58
N SER A 14 12.93 -28.65 -22.89
CA SER A 14 13.68 -27.97 -23.93
C SER A 14 12.73 -27.16 -24.81
N LEU A 15 13.08 -25.89 -25.08
CA LEU A 15 12.20 -24.94 -25.74
C LEU A 15 12.97 -23.88 -26.48
N GLU A 16 12.47 -23.50 -27.65
CA GLU A 16 12.93 -22.35 -28.43
C GLU A 16 11.90 -21.22 -28.34
N ILE A 17 12.35 -20.04 -27.91
CA ILE A 17 11.50 -18.85 -27.73
C ILE A 17 11.95 -17.79 -28.73
N PRO A 18 11.06 -17.29 -29.62
CA PRO A 18 11.40 -16.23 -30.56
C PRO A 18 11.65 -14.91 -29.84
N LYS A 19 12.67 -14.15 -30.25
CA LYS A 19 12.95 -12.80 -29.75
C LYS A 19 12.01 -11.76 -30.36
N GLU A 20 11.90 -10.61 -29.70
CA GLU A 20 11.10 -9.48 -30.16
C GLU A 20 9.61 -9.83 -30.37
N LYS A 21 9.10 -10.71 -29.52
CA LYS A 21 7.73 -11.21 -29.55
C LYS A 21 7.07 -11.12 -28.19
N LEU A 22 5.74 -11.02 -28.22
CA LEU A 22 4.89 -11.23 -27.05
C LEU A 22 4.63 -12.74 -26.92
N VAL A 23 5.32 -13.38 -25.97
CA VAL A 23 5.24 -14.81 -25.71
C VAL A 23 4.40 -15.03 -24.46
N VAL A 24 3.34 -15.82 -24.55
CA VAL A 24 2.48 -16.14 -23.42
C VAL A 24 2.72 -17.56 -22.95
N PHE A 25 3.03 -17.73 -21.67
CA PHE A 25 3.09 -19.02 -20.99
C PHE A 25 1.73 -19.30 -20.32
N THR A 26 1.06 -20.33 -20.74
CA THR A 26 -0.26 -20.74 -20.27
C THR A 26 -0.28 -22.19 -19.79
N GLY A 27 -1.40 -22.64 -19.22
CA GLY A 27 -1.60 -23.98 -18.68
C GLY A 27 -2.24 -23.97 -17.29
N VAL A 28 -2.59 -25.12 -16.74
CA VAL A 28 -3.25 -25.24 -15.45
C VAL A 28 -2.41 -24.70 -14.29
N SER A 29 -3.05 -24.30 -13.18
CA SER A 29 -2.34 -23.81 -11.99
C SER A 29 -1.41 -24.90 -11.44
N GLY A 30 -0.17 -24.52 -11.07
CA GLY A 30 0.86 -25.48 -10.62
C GLY A 30 1.49 -26.35 -11.70
N SER A 31 1.30 -26.04 -13.01
CA SER A 31 1.92 -26.79 -14.13
C SER A 31 3.40 -26.52 -14.34
N GLY A 32 3.97 -25.47 -13.72
CA GLY A 32 5.39 -25.10 -13.87
C GLY A 32 5.64 -23.84 -14.70
N LYS A 33 4.61 -23.07 -15.05
CA LYS A 33 4.72 -21.80 -15.83
C LYS A 33 5.67 -20.80 -15.18
N THR A 34 5.37 -20.45 -13.93
CA THR A 34 6.16 -19.48 -13.15
C THR A 34 7.57 -20.02 -12.89
N THR A 35 7.71 -21.33 -12.66
CA THR A 35 9.03 -22.00 -12.54
C THR A 35 9.88 -21.82 -13.79
N LEU A 36 9.31 -22.05 -14.98
CA LEU A 36 10.07 -21.86 -16.21
C LEU A 36 10.37 -20.38 -16.48
N ALA A 37 9.39 -19.49 -16.31
CA ALA A 37 9.54 -18.07 -16.61
C ALA A 37 10.45 -17.35 -15.60
N PHE A 38 10.21 -17.51 -14.30
CA PHE A 38 10.89 -16.77 -13.24
C PHE A 38 12.08 -17.56 -12.66
N ASP A 39 11.84 -18.77 -12.13
CA ASP A 39 12.89 -19.51 -11.41
C ASP A 39 13.99 -20.02 -12.34
N THR A 40 13.70 -20.16 -13.66
CA THR A 40 14.69 -20.63 -14.66
C THR A 40 15.18 -19.50 -15.56
N ILE A 41 14.33 -18.92 -16.41
CA ILE A 41 14.75 -17.97 -17.46
C ILE A 41 15.20 -16.64 -16.85
N TYR A 42 14.35 -16.04 -16.01
CA TYR A 42 14.67 -14.75 -15.38
C TYR A 42 15.86 -14.86 -14.43
N MET A 43 15.89 -15.87 -13.56
CA MET A 43 16.98 -16.07 -12.61
C MET A 43 18.32 -16.28 -13.30
N GLU A 44 18.39 -17.06 -14.39
CA GLU A 44 19.62 -17.22 -15.16
C GLU A 44 20.05 -15.91 -15.84
N GLY A 45 19.10 -15.13 -16.36
CA GLY A 45 19.40 -13.82 -16.93
C GLY A 45 19.97 -12.85 -15.91
N GLN A 46 19.37 -12.80 -14.72
CA GLN A 46 19.84 -11.99 -13.61
C GLN A 46 21.21 -12.45 -13.10
N ARG A 47 21.42 -13.77 -12.96
CA ARG A 47 22.70 -14.35 -12.54
C ARG A 47 23.83 -13.91 -13.49
N ARG A 48 23.63 -14.04 -14.82
CA ARG A 48 24.64 -13.62 -15.82
C ARG A 48 24.90 -12.12 -15.77
N TYR A 49 23.86 -11.31 -15.56
CA TYR A 49 24.02 -9.87 -15.42
C TYR A 49 24.87 -9.53 -14.18
N VAL A 50 24.56 -10.13 -13.03
CA VAL A 50 25.32 -9.92 -11.78
C VAL A 50 26.76 -10.42 -11.92
N GLU A 51 26.99 -11.55 -12.58
CA GLU A 51 28.35 -12.05 -12.86
C GLU A 51 29.19 -11.12 -13.75
N SER A 52 28.54 -10.35 -14.61
CA SER A 52 29.21 -9.35 -15.45
C SER A 52 29.69 -8.11 -14.69
N LEU A 53 29.16 -7.88 -13.47
CA LEU A 53 29.51 -6.75 -12.63
C LEU A 53 30.87 -6.92 -11.93
N SER A 54 31.44 -5.82 -11.42
CA SER A 54 32.68 -5.85 -10.67
C SER A 54 32.57 -6.73 -9.40
N SER A 55 33.68 -7.27 -8.93
CA SER A 55 33.73 -8.08 -7.72
C SER A 55 33.18 -7.32 -6.48
N TYR A 56 33.39 -6.01 -6.44
CA TYR A 56 32.86 -5.14 -5.39
C TYR A 56 31.31 -5.09 -5.43
N ALA A 57 30.70 -4.87 -6.59
CA ALA A 57 29.25 -4.86 -6.74
C ALA A 57 28.61 -6.21 -6.39
N ARG A 58 29.27 -7.32 -6.78
CA ARG A 58 28.82 -8.69 -6.44
C ARG A 58 28.76 -8.98 -4.94
N GLN A 59 29.63 -8.39 -4.13
CA GLN A 59 29.60 -8.56 -2.68
C GLN A 59 28.31 -8.01 -2.04
N PHE A 60 27.69 -7.00 -2.64
CA PHE A 60 26.44 -6.41 -2.16
C PHE A 60 25.19 -7.13 -2.68
N LEU A 61 25.27 -7.77 -3.85
CA LEU A 61 24.13 -8.43 -4.50
C LEU A 61 23.97 -9.91 -4.12
N GLY A 62 24.97 -10.49 -3.44
CA GLY A 62 24.97 -11.89 -3.04
C GLY A 62 25.25 -12.85 -4.20
N ASN A 63 25.42 -14.13 -3.88
CA ASN A 63 25.50 -15.20 -4.88
C ASN A 63 24.09 -15.65 -5.27
N ILE A 64 23.74 -15.53 -6.53
CA ILE A 64 22.52 -16.10 -7.10
C ILE A 64 22.83 -17.55 -7.49
N GLU A 65 22.08 -18.50 -6.93
CA GLU A 65 22.22 -19.91 -7.30
C GLU A 65 21.89 -20.13 -8.77
N LYS A 66 22.63 -21.01 -9.45
CA LYS A 66 22.35 -21.39 -10.83
C LYS A 66 21.09 -22.25 -10.85
N PRO A 67 20.07 -21.89 -11.65
CA PRO A 67 18.91 -22.76 -11.82
C PRO A 67 19.31 -24.13 -12.39
N ASP A 68 18.52 -25.16 -12.10
CA ASP A 68 18.72 -26.52 -12.64
C ASP A 68 18.31 -26.56 -14.11
N VAL A 69 19.23 -26.15 -14.96
CA VAL A 69 19.12 -26.14 -16.43
C VAL A 69 20.46 -26.46 -17.06
N GLU A 70 20.47 -27.27 -18.11
CA GLU A 70 21.70 -27.58 -18.79
C GLU A 70 22.31 -26.31 -19.40
N SER A 71 21.59 -25.63 -20.28
CA SER A 71 22.00 -24.36 -20.88
C SER A 71 20.84 -23.49 -21.32
N ILE A 72 21.05 -22.15 -21.31
CA ILE A 72 20.18 -21.18 -21.98
C ILE A 72 21.04 -20.32 -22.89
N GLU A 73 20.76 -20.38 -24.18
CA GLU A 73 21.48 -19.64 -25.22
C GLU A 73 20.68 -18.42 -25.69
N GLY A 74 21.36 -17.34 -26.08
CA GLY A 74 20.72 -16.14 -26.63
C GLY A 74 19.94 -15.28 -25.63
N LEU A 75 20.20 -15.44 -24.32
CA LEU A 75 19.48 -14.72 -23.27
C LEU A 75 19.86 -13.23 -23.25
N SER A 76 18.86 -12.35 -23.27
CA SER A 76 19.01 -10.90 -23.10
C SER A 76 19.00 -10.53 -21.61
N PRO A 77 19.46 -9.31 -21.22
CA PRO A 77 19.25 -8.79 -19.88
C PRO A 77 17.77 -8.88 -19.49
N SER A 78 17.48 -9.41 -18.30
CA SER A 78 16.11 -9.72 -17.89
C SER A 78 15.61 -8.83 -16.77
N ILE A 79 14.36 -8.40 -16.87
CA ILE A 79 13.62 -7.62 -15.87
C ILE A 79 12.34 -8.35 -15.51
N ALA A 80 12.11 -8.59 -14.21
CA ALA A 80 10.86 -9.18 -13.72
C ALA A 80 9.88 -8.12 -13.22
N ILE A 81 8.60 -8.34 -13.51
CA ILE A 81 7.48 -7.55 -12.97
C ILE A 81 6.51 -8.53 -12.32
N ASP A 82 6.73 -8.77 -11.03
CA ASP A 82 5.95 -9.69 -10.20
C ASP A 82 4.87 -8.98 -9.37
N GLN A 83 3.98 -9.75 -8.73
CA GLN A 83 2.92 -9.23 -7.87
C GLN A 83 3.35 -8.98 -6.42
N LYS A 84 4.43 -9.60 -5.96
CA LYS A 84 4.69 -9.85 -4.52
C LYS A 84 5.12 -8.64 -3.68
N THR A 85 5.37 -7.48 -4.26
CA THR A 85 5.95 -6.37 -3.51
C THR A 85 5.08 -5.11 -3.50
N THR A 86 4.07 -5.08 -2.64
CA THR A 86 3.55 -3.81 -2.15
C THR A 86 4.53 -3.27 -1.11
N SER A 87 5.01 -2.05 -1.31
CA SER A 87 5.86 -1.38 -0.33
C SER A 87 5.07 -1.14 0.96
N HIS A 88 5.54 -1.69 2.07
CA HIS A 88 4.96 -1.41 3.40
C HIS A 88 5.48 -0.09 4.00
N ASN A 89 6.29 0.66 3.26
CA ASN A 89 6.79 1.95 3.72
C ASN A 89 5.69 3.01 3.66
N PRO A 90 5.25 3.59 4.80
CA PRO A 90 4.20 4.61 4.84
C PRO A 90 4.59 5.93 4.17
N ARG A 91 5.86 6.09 3.79
CA ARG A 91 6.36 7.25 3.07
C ARG A 91 6.30 7.10 1.55
N SER A 92 6.11 5.87 1.04
CA SER A 92 5.98 5.62 -0.39
C SER A 92 4.58 6.00 -0.89
N THR A 93 4.53 6.79 -1.96
CA THR A 93 3.29 7.17 -2.67
C THR A 93 3.38 6.78 -4.13
N VAL A 94 2.25 6.78 -4.83
CA VAL A 94 2.23 6.60 -6.29
C VAL A 94 3.19 7.59 -6.96
N GLY A 95 3.17 8.86 -6.55
CA GLY A 95 4.05 9.90 -7.10
C GLY A 95 5.53 9.62 -6.91
N THR A 96 5.95 9.05 -5.76
CA THR A 96 7.37 8.71 -5.52
C THR A 96 7.80 7.44 -6.24
N VAL A 97 6.93 6.43 -6.36
CA VAL A 97 7.23 5.17 -7.06
C VAL A 97 7.33 5.40 -8.57
N THR A 98 6.52 6.30 -9.13
CA THR A 98 6.54 6.67 -10.56
C THR A 98 7.57 7.76 -10.90
N GLU A 99 8.27 8.28 -9.89
CA GLU A 99 9.20 9.41 -10.00
C GLU A 99 8.54 10.73 -10.47
N ILE A 100 7.23 10.76 -10.71
CA ILE A 100 6.52 11.99 -11.13
C ILE A 100 6.65 13.08 -10.07
N TYR A 101 6.64 12.69 -8.79
CA TYR A 101 6.80 13.63 -7.69
C TYR A 101 8.15 14.36 -7.72
N ASP A 102 9.23 13.71 -8.16
CA ASP A 102 10.55 14.33 -8.27
C ASP A 102 10.58 15.42 -9.37
N TYR A 103 9.88 15.18 -10.48
CA TYR A 103 9.70 16.20 -11.51
C TYR A 103 8.77 17.33 -11.05
N LEU A 104 7.72 17.05 -10.30
CA LEU A 104 6.87 18.08 -9.70
C LEU A 104 7.67 18.96 -8.73
N ARG A 105 8.50 18.38 -7.86
CA ARG A 105 9.40 19.12 -6.97
C ARG A 105 10.31 20.06 -7.75
N LEU A 106 10.85 19.59 -8.87
CA LEU A 106 11.69 20.41 -9.75
C LEU A 106 10.87 21.52 -10.43
N LEU A 107 9.65 21.23 -10.89
CA LEU A 107 8.75 22.22 -11.48
C LEU A 107 8.45 23.34 -10.48
N TYR A 108 7.99 23.00 -9.26
CA TYR A 108 7.66 23.97 -8.22
C TYR A 108 8.87 24.77 -7.75
N ALA A 109 10.07 24.18 -7.74
CA ALA A 109 11.29 24.89 -7.41
C ALA A 109 11.73 25.89 -8.49
N ARG A 110 11.32 25.71 -9.75
CA ARG A 110 11.76 26.51 -10.90
C ARG A 110 10.76 27.57 -11.33
N VAL A 111 9.48 27.25 -11.34
CA VAL A 111 8.41 28.15 -11.81
C VAL A 111 7.36 28.45 -10.74
N GLY A 112 7.52 27.91 -9.54
CA GLY A 112 6.61 28.16 -8.43
C GLY A 112 6.74 29.57 -7.88
N VAL A 113 5.61 30.20 -7.62
CA VAL A 113 5.54 31.54 -7.00
C VAL A 113 5.01 31.39 -5.57
N PRO A 114 5.76 31.80 -4.54
CA PRO A 114 5.27 31.78 -3.18
C PRO A 114 4.24 32.90 -2.94
N TYR A 115 3.19 32.58 -2.19
CA TYR A 115 2.14 33.51 -1.79
C TYR A 115 2.05 33.63 -0.27
N CYS A 116 1.71 34.80 0.21
CA CYS A 116 1.44 34.98 1.63
C CYS A 116 0.10 34.29 2.01
N PRO A 117 0.08 33.35 2.98
CA PRO A 117 -1.16 32.66 3.36
C PRO A 117 -2.20 33.57 4.04
N ILE A 118 -1.76 34.76 4.55
CA ILE A 118 -2.62 35.73 5.23
C ILE A 118 -3.14 36.79 4.27
N HIS A 119 -2.25 37.33 3.42
CA HIS A 119 -2.58 38.47 2.54
C HIS A 119 -2.88 38.05 1.10
N HIS A 120 -2.63 36.79 0.74
CA HIS A 120 -2.86 36.23 -0.61
C HIS A 120 -2.13 36.98 -1.74
N GLU A 121 -1.06 37.70 -1.40
CA GLU A 121 -0.19 38.40 -2.36
C GLU A 121 1.04 37.54 -2.70
N PRO A 122 1.52 37.61 -3.98
CA PRO A 122 2.75 36.94 -4.35
C PRO A 122 3.95 37.53 -3.60
N ILE A 123 4.82 36.64 -3.14
CA ILE A 123 6.06 36.99 -2.46
C ILE A 123 7.19 36.91 -3.48
N ILE A 124 7.71 38.08 -3.92
CA ILE A 124 8.73 38.13 -4.97
C ILE A 124 10.06 38.52 -4.32
N ALA A 125 11.11 37.76 -4.61
CA ALA A 125 12.49 38.15 -4.33
C ALA A 125 13.03 38.93 -5.52
N PHE A 126 13.58 40.09 -5.27
CA PHE A 126 14.13 40.94 -6.31
C PHE A 126 15.66 40.87 -6.32
N SER A 127 16.28 40.72 -7.47
CA SER A 127 17.72 40.99 -7.64
C SER A 127 18.02 42.47 -7.51
N THR A 128 19.25 42.84 -7.16
CA THR A 128 19.69 44.25 -7.10
C THR A 128 19.36 45.00 -8.40
N THR A 129 19.54 44.32 -9.55
CA THR A 129 19.19 44.86 -10.86
C THR A 129 17.70 45.18 -11.01
N GLN A 130 16.86 44.25 -10.57
CA GLN A 130 15.40 44.41 -10.61
C GLN A 130 14.94 45.51 -9.65
N MET A 131 15.54 45.61 -8.45
CA MET A 131 15.27 46.68 -7.50
C MET A 131 15.61 48.03 -8.09
N ALA A 132 16.79 48.13 -8.71
CA ALA A 132 17.20 49.36 -9.40
C ALA A 132 16.23 49.77 -10.52
N ASN A 133 15.84 48.81 -11.37
CA ASN A 133 14.88 49.05 -12.45
C ASN A 133 13.50 49.49 -11.93
N ILE A 134 13.01 48.90 -10.83
CA ILE A 134 11.74 49.29 -10.18
C ILE A 134 11.84 50.74 -9.67
N ILE A 135 12.93 51.09 -9.05
CA ILE A 135 13.16 52.46 -8.55
C ILE A 135 13.27 53.48 -9.70
N MET A 136 13.96 53.09 -10.78
CA MET A 136 14.13 53.96 -11.96
C MET A 136 12.85 54.16 -12.79
N GLN A 137 11.78 53.42 -12.55
CA GLN A 137 10.47 53.62 -13.19
C GLN A 137 9.71 54.84 -12.64
N TYR A 138 10.11 55.38 -11.49
CA TYR A 138 9.49 56.58 -10.93
C TYR A 138 9.87 57.81 -11.73
N PRO A 139 9.02 58.85 -11.74
CA PRO A 139 9.28 60.07 -12.52
C PRO A 139 10.61 60.74 -12.16
N GLU A 140 11.30 61.32 -13.16
CA GLU A 140 12.52 62.08 -12.97
C GLU A 140 12.25 63.22 -11.98
N GLY A 141 13.21 63.47 -11.08
CA GLY A 141 13.07 64.49 -10.02
C GLY A 141 12.47 63.91 -8.71
N SER A 142 12.00 62.67 -8.68
CA SER A 142 11.51 62.06 -7.46
C SER A 142 12.61 61.90 -6.40
N ARG A 143 12.29 62.20 -5.15
CA ARG A 143 13.23 62.08 -4.00
C ARG A 143 13.18 60.65 -3.45
N LEU A 144 14.33 59.98 -3.48
CA LEU A 144 14.52 58.61 -2.96
C LEU A 144 15.36 58.68 -1.67
N GLN A 145 14.93 57.92 -0.65
CA GLN A 145 15.77 57.55 0.48
C GLN A 145 15.82 56.04 0.57
N LEU A 146 17.02 55.49 0.66
CA LEU A 146 17.22 54.05 0.85
C LEU A 146 17.49 53.78 2.35
N LEU A 147 16.66 52.95 2.94
CA LEU A 147 16.79 52.55 4.35
C LEU A 147 17.08 51.06 4.46
N ALA A 148 17.96 50.69 5.39
CA ALA A 148 18.27 49.34 5.75
C ALA A 148 17.63 49.00 7.12
N PRO A 149 16.66 48.10 7.21
CA PRO A 149 16.06 47.72 8.49
C PRO A 149 17.01 46.82 9.28
N LEU A 150 17.33 47.17 10.52
CA LEU A 150 18.20 46.42 11.42
C LEU A 150 17.47 45.77 12.59
N VAL A 151 16.51 46.47 13.13
CA VAL A 151 15.67 46.02 14.25
C VAL A 151 14.22 46.25 13.86
N ASN A 152 13.39 45.23 13.97
CA ASN A 152 11.98 45.32 13.62
C ASN A 152 11.09 44.80 14.76
N ASP A 153 10.41 45.71 15.45
CA ASP A 153 9.46 45.44 16.53
C ASP A 153 10.04 44.55 17.67
N GLU A 154 11.32 44.75 18.02
CA GLU A 154 12.03 44.03 19.07
C GLU A 154 12.20 44.86 20.35
N LYS A 155 12.04 44.18 21.51
CA LYS A 155 12.29 44.79 22.84
C LYS A 155 13.78 44.87 23.14
N GLY A 156 14.26 45.97 23.65
CA GLY A 156 15.64 46.12 24.06
C GLY A 156 16.16 47.54 24.00
N THR A 157 17.29 47.77 24.61
CA THR A 157 17.98 49.09 24.51
C THR A 157 18.78 49.26 23.24
N HIS A 158 19.08 48.22 22.48
CA HIS A 158 19.81 48.10 21.23
C HIS A 158 21.14 48.89 21.20
N LYS A 159 21.81 49.10 22.36
CA LYS A 159 23.05 49.84 22.52
C LYS A 159 24.16 49.34 21.62
N ASP A 160 24.35 48.02 21.50
CA ASP A 160 25.39 47.45 20.67
C ASP A 160 25.13 47.68 19.18
N THR A 161 23.88 47.63 18.75
CA THR A 161 23.47 47.95 17.36
C THR A 161 23.75 49.42 17.04
N LEU A 162 23.32 50.34 17.90
CA LEU A 162 23.58 51.76 17.73
C LEU A 162 25.08 52.08 17.73
N ALA A 163 25.88 51.44 18.61
CA ALA A 163 27.31 51.61 18.62
C ALA A 163 27.98 51.13 17.32
N LYS A 164 27.55 50.00 16.76
CA LYS A 164 28.02 49.51 15.46
C LYS A 164 27.71 50.48 14.32
N ILE A 165 26.47 50.98 14.27
CA ILE A 165 26.04 51.96 13.26
C ILE A 165 26.94 53.25 13.31
N LYS A 166 27.19 53.75 14.53
CA LYS A 166 28.03 54.90 14.75
C LYS A 166 29.51 54.68 14.32
N ALA A 167 30.04 53.51 14.64
CA ALA A 167 31.41 53.12 14.29
C ALA A 167 31.66 53.06 12.76
N GLN A 168 30.59 52.74 11.98
CA GLN A 168 30.64 52.68 10.52
C GLN A 168 30.35 54.02 9.82
N GLY A 169 30.13 55.11 10.58
CA GLY A 169 30.00 56.47 10.04
C GLY A 169 28.61 56.84 9.51
N PHE A 170 27.55 56.08 9.82
CA PHE A 170 26.20 56.49 9.47
C PHE A 170 25.71 57.57 10.43
N GLU A 171 25.25 58.70 9.86
CA GLU A 171 24.85 59.86 10.63
C GLU A 171 23.35 59.89 10.98
N ARG A 172 22.50 59.19 10.20
CA ARG A 172 21.05 59.32 10.28
C ARG A 172 20.35 57.99 10.31
N LEU A 173 19.36 57.87 11.19
CA LEU A 173 18.51 56.68 11.41
C LEU A 173 17.05 57.10 11.37
N ARG A 174 16.17 56.13 11.16
CA ARG A 174 14.77 56.24 11.52
C ARG A 174 14.55 55.32 12.70
N VAL A 175 14.11 55.87 13.81
CA VAL A 175 13.80 55.12 15.05
C VAL A 175 12.32 55.31 15.35
N ASP A 176 11.57 54.21 15.42
CA ASP A 176 10.11 54.20 15.68
C ASP A 176 9.34 55.15 14.73
N GLY A 177 9.74 55.22 13.46
CA GLY A 177 9.17 56.08 12.43
C GLY A 177 9.68 57.50 12.38
N GLU A 178 10.48 57.98 13.36
CA GLU A 178 11.02 59.32 13.40
C GLU A 178 12.46 59.36 12.88
N LEU A 179 12.74 60.33 11.98
CA LEU A 179 14.09 60.57 11.47
C LEU A 179 14.91 61.34 12.51
N LYS A 180 16.02 60.74 12.99
CA LYS A 180 16.93 61.32 13.99
C LYS A 180 18.39 61.23 13.53
N ARG A 181 19.21 62.13 14.01
CA ARG A 181 20.68 61.95 13.94
C ARG A 181 21.09 60.93 15.01
N ILE A 182 22.09 60.12 14.72
CA ILE A 182 22.56 59.09 15.64
C ILE A 182 22.93 59.65 17.03
N ASP A 183 23.47 60.89 17.06
CA ASP A 183 23.85 61.59 18.28
C ASP A 183 22.65 62.10 19.07
N GLU A 184 21.48 62.21 18.47
CA GLU A 184 20.20 62.66 19.09
C GLU A 184 19.38 61.49 19.61
N VAL A 185 19.78 60.20 19.28
CA VAL A 185 19.10 59.02 19.79
C VAL A 185 19.51 58.77 21.22
N GLY A 186 18.59 59.05 22.15
CA GLY A 186 18.76 58.79 23.58
C GLY A 186 18.72 57.27 23.89
N GLU A 187 18.78 56.92 25.18
CA GLU A 187 18.60 55.54 25.62
C GLU A 187 17.17 55.06 25.30
N LEU A 188 17.09 53.94 24.55
CA LEU A 188 15.81 53.33 24.23
C LEU A 188 15.27 52.52 25.42
N ASP A 189 13.94 52.51 25.60
CA ASP A 189 13.28 51.85 26.71
C ASP A 189 13.34 50.35 26.54
N LYS A 190 13.97 49.61 27.45
CA LYS A 190 14.14 48.17 27.47
C LYS A 190 12.83 47.38 27.32
N ASN A 191 11.72 47.94 27.80
CA ASN A 191 10.43 47.26 27.87
C ASN A 191 9.52 47.54 26.64
N LYS A 192 9.88 48.54 25.82
CA LYS A 192 9.16 48.86 24.60
C LYS A 192 9.79 48.17 23.40
N LYS A 193 8.97 47.94 22.39
CA LYS A 193 9.40 47.45 21.11
C LYS A 193 9.88 48.59 20.26
N HIS A 194 11.02 48.42 19.58
CA HIS A 194 11.64 49.44 18.79
C HIS A 194 11.87 48.93 17.37
N THR A 195 11.80 49.86 16.41
CA THR A 195 12.17 49.65 14.99
C THR A 195 13.30 50.63 14.65
N ILE A 196 14.43 50.07 14.20
CA ILE A 196 15.63 50.89 13.88
C ILE A 196 16.04 50.59 12.44
N GLU A 197 16.13 51.65 11.62
CA GLU A 197 16.50 51.59 10.22
C GLU A 197 17.58 52.62 9.92
N ILE A 198 18.63 52.22 9.19
CA ILE A 198 19.70 53.11 8.75
C ILE A 198 19.29 53.78 7.45
N ILE A 199 19.50 55.08 7.32
CA ILE A 199 19.42 55.77 6.03
C ILE A 199 20.78 55.65 5.34
N VAL A 200 20.81 54.75 4.31
CA VAL A 200 22.04 54.46 3.57
C VAL A 200 22.38 55.53 2.57
N ASP A 201 21.40 56.00 1.79
CA ASP A 201 21.63 57.06 0.82
C ASP A 201 20.33 57.86 0.56
N ARG A 202 20.55 59.11 0.02
CA ARG A 202 19.50 60.04 -0.42
C ARG A 202 19.79 60.50 -1.83
N LEU A 203 18.91 60.07 -2.74
CA LEU A 203 19.09 60.31 -4.17
C LEU A 203 17.90 61.08 -4.75
N VAL A 204 18.13 61.71 -5.89
CA VAL A 204 17.06 62.24 -6.75
C VAL A 204 17.11 61.43 -8.04
N ILE A 205 15.99 60.85 -8.43
CA ILE A 205 15.91 59.98 -9.60
C ILE A 205 16.20 60.78 -10.86
N LYS A 206 17.25 60.38 -11.58
CA LYS A 206 17.71 60.91 -12.87
C LYS A 206 18.40 59.79 -13.65
N ASP A 207 18.56 59.90 -14.94
CA ASP A 207 19.18 58.86 -15.77
C ASP A 207 20.64 58.52 -15.39
N ASP A 208 21.36 59.47 -14.85
CA ASP A 208 22.79 59.30 -14.51
C ASP A 208 23.09 58.69 -13.15
N ILE A 209 22.06 58.43 -12.29
CA ILE A 209 22.29 57.92 -10.94
C ILE A 209 22.44 56.42 -10.87
N ARG A 210 22.29 55.72 -11.98
CA ARG A 210 22.14 54.24 -11.98
C ARG A 210 23.30 53.51 -11.28
N SER A 211 24.55 53.92 -11.53
CA SER A 211 25.73 53.31 -10.88
C SER A 211 25.71 53.52 -9.37
N ARG A 212 25.51 54.78 -8.93
CA ARG A 212 25.42 55.09 -7.50
C ARG A 212 24.25 54.43 -6.82
N LEU A 213 23.11 54.27 -7.50
CA LEU A 213 21.95 53.54 -6.99
C LEU A 213 22.30 52.06 -6.74
N PHE A 214 23.06 51.42 -7.66
CA PHE A 214 23.51 50.04 -7.46
C PHE A 214 24.41 49.90 -6.22
N ASP A 215 25.42 50.76 -6.07
CA ASP A 215 26.32 50.73 -4.93
C ASP A 215 25.56 50.94 -3.61
N SER A 216 24.61 51.88 -3.61
CA SER A 216 23.77 52.18 -2.45
C SER A 216 22.80 51.04 -2.12
N LEU A 217 22.27 50.35 -3.14
CA LEU A 217 21.42 49.18 -2.96
C LEU A 217 22.21 48.01 -2.39
N GLU A 218 23.42 47.72 -2.89
CA GLU A 218 24.27 46.64 -2.35
C GLU A 218 24.61 46.92 -0.87
N LEU A 219 25.00 48.14 -0.55
CA LEU A 219 25.29 48.50 0.83
C LEU A 219 24.06 48.41 1.74
N ALA A 220 22.88 48.82 1.25
CA ALA A 220 21.63 48.72 2.01
C ALA A 220 21.19 47.28 2.22
N LEU A 221 21.41 46.41 1.24
CA LEU A 221 21.12 44.98 1.34
C LEU A 221 22.04 44.26 2.33
N ASP A 222 23.34 44.58 2.34
CA ASP A 222 24.30 44.02 3.29
C ASP A 222 23.93 44.38 4.73
N TRP A 223 23.60 45.62 4.99
CA TRP A 223 23.19 46.09 6.30
C TRP A 223 21.80 45.58 6.72
N GLY A 224 20.84 45.63 5.79
CA GLY A 224 19.47 45.20 6.02
C GLY A 224 19.27 43.68 5.92
N HIS A 225 20.37 42.88 5.88
CA HIS A 225 20.31 41.43 5.74
C HIS A 225 19.40 40.99 4.59
N GLY A 226 19.54 41.60 3.43
CA GLY A 226 18.76 41.33 2.22
C GLY A 226 17.42 42.06 2.12
N TYR A 227 17.11 42.96 3.05
CA TYR A 227 15.92 43.83 3.01
C TYR A 227 16.31 45.30 2.84
N ILE A 228 15.53 46.02 2.04
CA ILE A 228 15.63 47.47 1.92
C ILE A 228 14.25 48.15 1.90
N ILE A 229 14.16 49.34 2.40
CA ILE A 229 12.99 50.18 2.28
C ILE A 229 13.36 51.36 1.36
N ALA A 230 12.71 51.44 0.22
CA ALA A 230 12.80 52.57 -0.68
C ALA A 230 11.67 53.57 -0.35
N LEU A 231 12.00 54.69 0.25
CA LEU A 231 11.06 55.78 0.52
C LEU A 231 11.13 56.78 -0.64
N ILE A 232 10.10 56.80 -1.49
CA ILE A 232 10.04 57.62 -2.71
C ILE A 232 8.89 58.60 -2.58
N ASN A 233 9.16 59.90 -2.53
CA ASN A 233 8.15 60.98 -2.40
C ASN A 233 7.10 60.68 -1.27
N GLN A 234 7.51 60.13 -0.14
CA GLN A 234 6.66 59.66 1.01
C GLN A 234 5.97 58.33 0.82
N GLU A 235 6.09 57.64 -0.31
CA GLU A 235 5.64 56.28 -0.51
C GLU A 235 6.75 55.32 -0.07
N GLU A 236 6.43 54.42 0.88
CA GLU A 236 7.34 53.36 1.30
C GLU A 236 7.16 52.11 0.47
N ARG A 237 8.26 51.55 -0.04
CA ARG A 237 8.27 50.28 -0.74
C ARG A 237 9.37 49.39 -0.18
N LEU A 238 8.95 48.31 0.50
CA LEU A 238 9.87 47.28 0.94
C LEU A 238 10.27 46.41 -0.26
N LEU A 239 11.59 46.30 -0.48
CA LEU A 239 12.17 45.39 -1.48
C LEU A 239 13.07 44.39 -0.76
N SER A 240 13.07 43.15 -1.18
CA SER A 240 13.82 42.07 -0.52
C SER A 240 14.48 41.16 -1.54
N GLN A 241 15.67 40.66 -1.20
CA GLN A 241 16.32 39.55 -1.87
C GLN A 241 15.76 38.21 -1.39
N HIS A 242 14.98 38.18 -0.29
CA HIS A 242 14.33 37.00 0.26
C HIS A 242 12.85 36.96 -0.13
N HIS A 243 12.32 35.76 -0.25
CA HIS A 243 10.89 35.57 -0.43
C HIS A 243 10.14 35.85 0.90
N SER A 244 9.75 37.10 1.12
CA SER A 244 9.05 37.54 2.34
C SER A 244 7.89 38.48 2.03
N CYS A 245 6.80 38.34 2.81
CA CYS A 245 5.63 39.21 2.70
C CYS A 245 5.91 40.59 3.31
N LYS A 246 5.60 41.65 2.58
CA LYS A 246 5.79 43.04 3.00
C LYS A 246 4.93 43.46 4.21
N TYR A 247 3.83 42.77 4.49
CA TYR A 247 2.90 43.17 5.55
C TYR A 247 3.11 42.40 6.85
N CYS A 248 3.35 41.07 6.79
CA CYS A 248 3.43 40.22 8.00
C CYS A 248 4.79 39.54 8.20
N GLY A 249 5.77 39.80 7.31
CA GLY A 249 7.09 39.18 7.39
C GLY A 249 7.11 37.67 7.13
N PHE A 250 5.97 37.04 6.73
CA PHE A 250 5.97 35.64 6.34
C PHE A 250 6.97 35.39 5.21
N SER A 251 7.90 34.48 5.41
CA SER A 251 8.98 34.20 4.47
C SER A 251 9.02 32.74 4.07
N VAL A 252 9.46 32.50 2.84
CA VAL A 252 9.67 31.15 2.31
C VAL A 252 11.16 30.99 2.04
N PRO A 253 11.79 29.88 2.47
CA PRO A 253 13.19 29.60 2.15
C PRO A 253 13.44 29.58 0.64
N LYS A 254 14.73 29.60 0.24
CA LYS A 254 15.10 29.49 -1.17
C LYS A 254 14.42 28.26 -1.80
N LEU A 255 13.77 28.48 -2.94
CA LEU A 255 13.05 27.46 -3.67
C LEU A 255 14.03 26.44 -4.29
N GLU A 256 14.25 25.34 -3.59
CA GLU A 256 15.07 24.21 -4.03
C GLU A 256 14.21 22.93 -4.05
N PRO A 257 14.50 21.95 -4.92
CA PRO A 257 13.70 20.71 -4.97
C PRO A 257 13.60 19.95 -3.62
N ARG A 258 14.60 20.11 -2.73
CA ARG A 258 14.57 19.52 -1.37
C ARG A 258 13.50 20.15 -0.47
N LEU A 259 13.16 21.44 -0.70
CA LEU A 259 12.11 22.13 0.06
C LEU A 259 10.74 21.47 -0.15
N PHE A 260 10.48 20.90 -1.33
CA PHE A 260 9.24 20.24 -1.69
C PHE A 260 9.23 18.75 -1.37
N SER A 261 10.22 18.25 -0.62
CA SER A 261 10.27 16.84 -0.22
C SER A 261 9.70 16.64 1.19
N PHE A 262 8.65 15.83 1.29
CA PHE A 262 8.13 15.42 2.60
C PHE A 262 9.03 14.40 3.32
N ASN A 263 10.07 13.88 2.65
CA ASN A 263 11.09 13.01 3.25
C ASN A 263 12.32 13.78 3.77
N ALA A 264 12.41 15.08 3.44
CA ALA A 264 13.50 15.95 3.91
C ALA A 264 13.02 16.83 5.08
N PRO A 265 13.81 16.98 6.16
CA PRO A 265 13.42 17.81 7.32
C PRO A 265 13.03 19.25 6.97
N LEU A 266 13.66 19.81 5.92
CA LEU A 266 13.41 21.19 5.46
C LEU A 266 11.97 21.38 4.95
N GLY A 267 11.41 20.38 4.26
CA GLY A 267 10.08 20.49 3.62
C GLY A 267 8.97 19.75 4.37
N SER A 268 9.33 18.80 5.21
CA SER A 268 8.34 17.97 5.91
C SER A 268 7.56 18.75 6.97
N CYS A 269 6.32 18.40 7.18
CA CYS A 269 5.55 18.87 8.31
C CYS A 269 6.28 18.50 9.62
N PRO A 270 6.57 19.45 10.52
CA PRO A 270 7.32 19.18 11.74
C PRO A 270 6.57 18.25 12.69
N ASP A 271 5.25 18.24 12.62
CA ASP A 271 4.37 17.53 13.54
C ASP A 271 4.23 16.04 13.22
N CYS A 272 4.05 15.67 11.92
CA CYS A 272 3.95 14.29 11.48
C CYS A 272 5.22 13.80 10.77
N THR A 273 6.28 14.61 10.73
CA THR A 273 7.56 14.29 10.07
C THR A 273 7.40 13.75 8.63
N GLY A 274 6.42 14.31 7.89
CA GLY A 274 6.17 13.95 6.49
C GLY A 274 5.29 12.74 6.27
N LEU A 275 4.64 12.18 7.31
CA LEU A 275 3.73 11.05 7.17
C LEU A 275 2.31 11.45 6.70
N GLY A 276 1.86 12.67 7.03
CA GLY A 276 0.52 13.15 6.76
C GLY A 276 -0.51 12.71 7.79
N PHE A 277 -0.19 11.74 8.63
CA PHE A 277 -1.00 11.23 9.72
C PHE A 277 -0.14 11.00 10.96
N LYS A 278 -0.79 10.89 12.10
CA LYS A 278 -0.17 10.48 13.36
C LYS A 278 -0.81 9.18 13.82
N ARG A 279 0.01 8.23 14.22
CA ARG A 279 -0.45 7.02 14.86
C ARG A 279 -0.53 7.26 16.35
N GLU A 280 -1.75 7.33 16.87
CA GLU A 280 -2.03 7.62 18.28
C GLU A 280 -2.86 6.50 18.88
N ALA A 281 -2.67 6.24 20.18
CA ALA A 281 -3.52 5.30 20.88
C ALA A 281 -4.94 5.87 21.03
N ASP A 282 -5.93 5.07 20.62
CA ASP A 282 -7.33 5.49 20.58
C ASP A 282 -8.05 5.05 21.84
N PRO A 283 -8.68 6.00 22.59
CA PRO A 283 -9.46 5.68 23.77
C PRO A 283 -10.55 4.62 23.58
N ASP A 284 -11.20 4.59 22.39
CA ASP A 284 -12.26 3.63 22.12
C ASP A 284 -11.72 2.21 21.88
N LEU A 285 -10.49 2.09 21.34
CA LEU A 285 -9.81 0.80 21.21
C LEU A 285 -9.24 0.30 22.53
N ILE A 286 -8.88 1.22 23.44
CA ILE A 286 -8.39 0.90 24.79
C ILE A 286 -9.55 0.46 25.68
N VAL A 287 -10.72 1.09 25.56
CA VAL A 287 -11.94 0.82 26.36
C VAL A 287 -13.09 0.48 25.41
N PRO A 288 -13.08 -0.74 24.84
CA PRO A 288 -14.07 -1.14 23.85
C PRO A 288 -15.49 -1.26 24.39
N ASN A 289 -15.63 -1.60 25.67
CA ASN A 289 -16.94 -1.73 26.30
C ASN A 289 -17.03 -0.84 27.54
N GLN A 290 -17.62 0.32 27.36
CA GLN A 290 -17.79 1.32 28.42
C GLN A 290 -18.84 0.94 29.50
N THR A 291 -19.60 -0.16 29.31
CA THR A 291 -20.54 -0.65 30.30
C THR A 291 -19.87 -1.50 31.38
N LEU A 292 -18.67 -1.99 31.14
CA LEU A 292 -17.85 -2.73 32.09
C LEU A 292 -17.19 -1.81 33.09
N THR A 293 -16.92 -2.35 34.31
CA THR A 293 -16.06 -1.68 35.27
C THR A 293 -14.58 -1.95 34.98
N ILE A 294 -13.69 -1.15 35.50
CA ILE A 294 -12.23 -1.35 35.34
C ILE A 294 -11.82 -2.73 35.89
N ASN A 295 -12.38 -3.14 37.02
CA ASN A 295 -12.13 -4.47 37.60
C ASN A 295 -12.72 -5.62 36.79
N GLN A 296 -13.71 -5.37 35.95
CA GLN A 296 -14.24 -6.36 34.98
C GLN A 296 -13.47 -6.37 33.65
N GLY A 297 -12.41 -5.57 33.54
CA GLY A 297 -11.58 -5.49 32.34
C GLY A 297 -12.07 -4.49 31.31
N ALA A 298 -12.72 -3.40 31.68
CA ALA A 298 -13.12 -2.33 30.77
C ALA A 298 -11.93 -1.81 29.93
N ILE A 299 -10.74 -1.73 30.54
CA ILE A 299 -9.49 -1.38 29.84
C ILE A 299 -8.87 -2.65 29.28
N ASP A 300 -9.02 -2.89 27.98
CA ASP A 300 -8.59 -4.15 27.32
C ASP A 300 -7.10 -4.43 27.50
N TYR A 301 -6.26 -3.40 27.51
CA TYR A 301 -4.82 -3.50 27.75
C TYR A 301 -4.48 -4.15 29.11
N TYR A 302 -5.25 -3.86 30.13
CA TYR A 302 -5.04 -4.38 31.51
C TYR A 302 -5.86 -5.63 31.84
N LYS A 303 -6.81 -6.04 31.03
CA LYS A 303 -7.80 -7.09 31.37
C LYS A 303 -7.22 -8.38 31.96
N ASN A 304 -6.04 -8.81 31.46
CA ASN A 304 -5.38 -10.03 31.90
C ASN A 304 -4.55 -9.89 33.19
N ILE A 305 -4.32 -8.67 33.64
CA ILE A 305 -3.49 -8.36 34.82
C ILE A 305 -4.27 -7.67 35.94
N VAL A 306 -5.58 -7.47 35.77
CA VAL A 306 -6.46 -6.90 36.78
C VAL A 306 -6.35 -7.68 38.09
N GLY A 307 -6.10 -6.98 39.21
CA GLY A 307 -6.02 -7.58 40.55
C GLY A 307 -4.77 -8.41 40.82
N THR A 308 -3.83 -8.48 39.89
CA THR A 308 -2.57 -9.25 40.05
C THR A 308 -1.47 -8.41 40.68
N SER A 309 -0.35 -9.07 41.03
CA SER A 309 0.88 -8.40 41.53
C SER A 309 1.75 -7.80 40.42
N ASN A 310 1.22 -7.70 39.17
CA ASN A 310 1.95 -7.08 38.06
C ASN A 310 2.23 -5.60 38.36
N LEU A 311 3.46 -5.15 38.11
CA LEU A 311 3.90 -3.79 38.42
C LEU A 311 3.12 -2.73 37.65
N GLU A 312 2.72 -3.00 36.41
CA GLU A 312 1.91 -2.05 35.61
C GLU A 312 0.51 -1.88 36.20
N TRP A 313 -0.09 -2.97 36.68
CA TRP A 313 -1.37 -2.90 37.36
C TRP A 313 -1.29 -2.16 38.70
N GLN A 314 -0.19 -2.34 39.45
CA GLN A 314 0.04 -1.61 40.67
C GLN A 314 0.23 -0.10 40.43
N ASP A 315 1.02 0.29 39.42
CA ASP A 315 1.16 1.70 38.97
C ASP A 315 -0.20 2.31 38.67
N PHE A 316 -1.01 1.62 37.86
CA PHE A 316 -2.34 2.08 37.48
C PHE A 316 -3.32 2.14 38.65
N SER A 317 -3.29 1.12 39.51
CA SER A 317 -4.14 1.10 40.74
C SER A 317 -3.78 2.23 41.68
N TYR A 318 -2.50 2.58 41.83
CA TYR A 318 -2.07 3.72 42.62
C TYR A 318 -2.58 5.04 42.00
N LEU A 319 -2.50 5.20 40.66
CA LEU A 319 -3.05 6.35 39.96
C LEU A 319 -4.55 6.51 40.26
N CYS A 320 -5.30 5.43 40.12
CA CYS A 320 -6.73 5.44 40.40
C CYS A 320 -7.05 5.84 41.88
N LYS A 321 -6.27 5.32 42.81
CA LYS A 321 -6.44 5.66 44.26
C LYS A 321 -6.11 7.10 44.55
N GLU A 322 -5.05 7.66 43.98
CA GLU A 322 -4.60 9.03 44.22
C GLU A 322 -5.57 10.09 43.69
N TYR A 323 -6.29 9.75 42.62
CA TYR A 323 -7.25 10.67 41.98
C TYR A 323 -8.72 10.28 42.18
N ASP A 324 -9.02 9.47 43.19
CA ASP A 324 -10.37 9.05 43.60
C ASP A 324 -11.18 8.46 42.40
N ILE A 325 -10.52 7.62 41.60
CA ILE A 325 -11.15 6.95 40.45
C ILE A 325 -11.70 5.59 40.90
N PRO A 326 -13.04 5.40 40.92
CA PRO A 326 -13.64 4.15 41.37
C PRO A 326 -13.46 3.03 40.36
N LEU A 327 -12.88 1.88 40.79
CA LEU A 327 -12.63 0.74 39.95
C LEU A 327 -13.86 -0.15 39.67
N ASN A 328 -14.92 0.00 40.48
CA ASN A 328 -16.13 -0.83 40.47
C ASN A 328 -17.37 -0.14 39.84
N VAL A 329 -17.18 1.02 39.23
CA VAL A 329 -18.24 1.76 38.54
C VAL A 329 -18.06 1.58 37.02
N PRO A 330 -19.15 1.45 36.24
CA PRO A 330 -19.07 1.39 34.79
C PRO A 330 -18.25 2.55 34.22
N PHE A 331 -17.37 2.28 33.26
CA PHE A 331 -16.47 3.27 32.69
C PHE A 331 -17.24 4.49 32.13
N SER A 332 -18.43 4.27 31.56
CA SER A 332 -19.33 5.32 31.07
C SER A 332 -19.78 6.34 32.14
N GLN A 333 -19.78 5.94 33.41
CA GLN A 333 -20.20 6.80 34.52
C GLN A 333 -19.05 7.61 35.13
N LEU A 334 -17.80 7.37 34.71
CA LEU A 334 -16.66 8.17 35.18
C LEU A 334 -16.74 9.60 34.62
N THR A 335 -16.30 10.56 35.39
CA THR A 335 -16.23 11.97 34.96
C THR A 335 -15.20 12.15 33.83
N ALA A 336 -15.33 13.23 33.06
CA ALA A 336 -14.38 13.55 31.99
C ALA A 336 -12.93 13.69 32.50
N ASN A 337 -12.76 14.33 33.68
CA ASN A 337 -11.45 14.49 34.32
C ASN A 337 -10.86 13.15 34.77
N GLN A 338 -11.67 12.23 35.32
CA GLN A 338 -11.20 10.89 35.69
C GLN A 338 -10.78 10.08 34.48
N ARG A 339 -11.51 10.16 33.36
CA ARG A 339 -11.14 9.51 32.08
C ARG A 339 -9.86 10.09 31.53
N ASP A 340 -9.69 11.42 31.57
CA ASP A 340 -8.45 12.04 31.07
C ASP A 340 -7.23 11.57 31.89
N ILE A 341 -7.32 11.49 33.22
CA ILE A 341 -6.25 10.95 34.05
C ILE A 341 -5.95 9.47 33.74
N ILE A 342 -6.97 8.65 33.50
CA ILE A 342 -6.77 7.24 33.09
C ILE A 342 -5.96 7.15 31.79
N PHE A 343 -6.25 8.01 30.82
CA PHE A 343 -5.59 7.97 29.53
C PHE A 343 -4.23 8.68 29.52
N SER A 344 -4.15 9.88 30.08
CA SER A 344 -2.98 10.76 30.02
C SER A 344 -1.99 10.54 31.17
N GLY A 345 -2.49 10.15 32.35
CA GLY A 345 -1.69 9.94 33.55
C GLY A 345 -1.74 11.09 34.56
N SER A 346 -0.84 11.06 35.53
CA SER A 346 -0.79 12.06 36.60
C SER A 346 -0.22 13.40 36.10
N PRO A 347 -0.84 14.55 36.45
CA PRO A 347 -0.32 15.88 36.11
C PRO A 347 0.88 16.32 36.94
N LYS A 348 1.19 15.62 38.04
CA LYS A 348 2.33 15.90 38.93
C LYS A 348 3.09 14.63 39.29
N MET A 349 4.32 14.79 39.80
CA MET A 349 5.14 13.66 40.26
C MET A 349 4.63 13.16 41.60
N HIS A 350 4.63 11.83 41.76
CA HIS A 350 4.22 11.13 42.97
C HIS A 350 5.35 10.28 43.54
N ARG A 351 5.42 10.20 44.86
CA ARG A 351 6.27 9.27 45.57
C ARG A 351 5.42 8.09 46.06
N TYR A 352 5.72 6.89 45.50
CA TYR A 352 4.96 5.68 45.82
C TYR A 352 5.83 4.44 45.85
N VAL A 353 5.31 3.34 46.37
CA VAL A 353 6.03 2.10 46.57
C VAL A 353 5.26 0.96 45.87
N LEU A 354 5.94 0.20 45.08
CA LEU A 354 5.43 -1.00 44.41
C LEU A 354 6.07 -2.24 45.04
N LYS A 355 5.38 -3.38 44.95
CA LYS A 355 5.88 -4.65 45.44
C LYS A 355 6.12 -5.59 44.25
N SER A 356 7.39 -6.03 44.06
CA SER A 356 7.73 -6.97 43.00
C SER A 356 7.14 -8.37 43.30
N SER A 357 7.07 -9.24 42.28
CA SER A 357 6.67 -10.65 42.45
C SER A 357 7.56 -11.42 43.43
N SER A 358 8.82 -11.00 43.59
CA SER A 358 9.77 -11.56 44.56
C SER A 358 9.63 -10.97 45.97
N GLY A 359 8.67 -10.04 46.20
CA GLY A 359 8.40 -9.40 47.51
C GLY A 359 9.24 -8.15 47.78
N ASN A 360 10.16 -7.76 46.92
CA ASN A 360 10.99 -6.55 47.11
C ASN A 360 10.15 -5.27 46.92
N LEU A 361 10.43 -4.26 47.75
CA LEU A 361 9.81 -2.94 47.67
C LEU A 361 10.59 -2.06 46.68
N ILE A 362 9.89 -1.51 45.69
CA ILE A 362 10.43 -0.60 44.68
C ILE A 362 9.90 0.80 44.95
N HIS A 363 10.77 1.71 45.38
CA HIS A 363 10.40 3.12 45.59
C HIS A 363 10.50 3.89 44.28
N ARG A 364 9.45 4.60 43.91
CA ARG A 364 9.38 5.45 42.72
C ARG A 364 9.07 6.90 43.08
N TYR A 365 9.66 7.80 42.27
CA TYR A 365 9.33 9.23 42.31
C TYR A 365 9.32 9.73 40.85
N ASN A 366 8.12 9.68 40.24
CA ASN A 366 7.93 10.06 38.85
C ASN A 366 6.46 10.42 38.55
N PHE A 367 6.20 10.86 37.32
CA PHE A 367 4.84 10.91 36.82
C PHE A 367 4.34 9.48 36.60
N ILE A 368 3.06 9.25 36.91
CA ILE A 368 2.43 7.95 36.66
C ILE A 368 1.78 8.03 35.28
N GLU A 369 2.23 7.20 34.37
CA GLU A 369 1.71 7.19 33.00
C GLU A 369 0.27 6.69 32.95
N GLY A 370 -0.57 7.38 32.16
CA GLY A 370 -1.86 6.86 31.77
C GLY A 370 -1.74 5.75 30.73
N VAL A 371 -2.80 5.02 30.52
CA VAL A 371 -2.79 3.85 29.61
C VAL A 371 -2.49 4.24 28.16
N LYS A 372 -3.04 5.34 27.66
CA LYS A 372 -2.76 5.87 26.32
C LYS A 372 -1.28 6.22 26.16
N THR A 373 -0.77 7.06 27.05
CA THR A 373 0.63 7.51 27.05
C THR A 373 1.61 6.34 27.12
N ARG A 374 1.30 5.33 27.95
CA ARG A 374 2.09 4.11 28.09
C ARG A 374 2.14 3.30 26.80
N ILE A 375 1.00 3.04 26.18
CA ILE A 375 0.92 2.30 24.92
C ILE A 375 1.73 3.01 23.83
N GLU A 376 1.59 4.33 23.68
CA GLU A 376 2.32 5.12 22.68
C GLU A 376 3.83 5.11 22.92
N ARG A 377 4.29 5.17 24.17
CA ARG A 377 5.71 5.04 24.50
C ARG A 377 6.24 3.65 24.19
N LEU A 378 5.56 2.60 24.65
CA LEU A 378 5.97 1.22 24.43
C LEU A 378 5.99 0.85 22.96
N TYR A 379 5.05 1.35 22.16
CA TYR A 379 5.03 1.18 20.71
C TYR A 379 6.27 1.77 20.03
N ARG A 380 6.72 2.94 20.51
CA ARG A 380 7.93 3.61 19.98
C ARG A 380 9.23 2.94 20.40
N GLU A 381 9.29 2.45 21.65
CA GLU A 381 10.52 1.92 22.25
C GLU A 381 10.77 0.44 21.96
N THR A 382 9.73 -0.33 21.62
CA THR A 382 9.88 -1.78 21.38
C THR A 382 10.69 -2.08 20.12
N SER A 383 11.66 -2.99 20.26
CA SER A 383 12.40 -3.61 19.15
C SER A 383 11.76 -4.92 18.67
N SER A 384 10.77 -5.45 19.38
CA SER A 384 10.09 -6.71 19.05
C SER A 384 8.92 -6.46 18.13
N ASP A 385 8.92 -7.05 16.92
CA ASP A 385 7.82 -6.96 15.97
C ASP A 385 6.51 -7.53 16.56
N PHE A 386 6.58 -8.60 17.34
CA PHE A 386 5.43 -9.17 18.04
C PHE A 386 4.79 -8.19 19.04
N MET A 387 5.62 -7.51 19.85
CA MET A 387 5.12 -6.52 20.81
C MET A 387 4.61 -5.27 20.09
N ARG A 388 5.24 -4.86 18.98
CA ARG A 388 4.76 -3.77 18.15
C ARG A 388 3.35 -4.05 17.61
N GLU A 389 3.12 -5.25 17.05
CA GLU A 389 1.82 -5.71 16.58
C GLU A 389 0.78 -5.77 17.73
N HIS A 390 1.22 -6.13 18.94
CA HIS A 390 0.34 -6.11 20.12
C HIS A 390 -0.14 -4.70 20.46
N TYR A 391 0.75 -3.70 20.43
CA TYR A 391 0.36 -2.30 20.71
C TYR A 391 -0.41 -1.68 19.55
N GLU A 392 -0.16 -2.07 18.31
CA GLU A 392 -0.91 -1.58 17.13
C GLU A 392 -2.41 -1.81 17.23
N LYS A 393 -2.86 -2.82 17.97
CA LYS A 393 -4.29 -3.09 18.21
C LYS A 393 -5.03 -1.92 18.88
N TYR A 394 -4.30 -1.11 19.63
CA TYR A 394 -4.84 0.05 20.34
C TYR A 394 -4.56 1.37 19.63
N MET A 395 -3.90 1.33 18.46
CA MET A 395 -3.47 2.53 17.73
C MET A 395 -4.39 2.80 16.55
N ARG A 396 -4.59 4.09 16.26
CA ARG A 396 -5.31 4.55 15.07
C ARG A 396 -4.51 5.62 14.37
N ASP A 397 -4.55 5.57 13.03
CA ASP A 397 -3.99 6.61 12.19
C ASP A 397 -5.00 7.77 12.10
N ARG A 398 -4.62 8.93 12.60
CA ARG A 398 -5.41 10.16 12.52
C ARG A 398 -4.71 11.15 11.59
N THR A 399 -5.46 11.78 10.69
CA THR A 399 -4.91 12.83 9.83
C THR A 399 -4.23 13.90 10.68
N CYS A 400 -3.02 14.28 10.31
CA CYS A 400 -2.25 15.32 11.02
C CYS A 400 -3.01 16.64 10.99
N THR A 401 -3.28 17.22 12.15
CA THR A 401 -4.04 18.47 12.29
C THR A 401 -3.30 19.67 11.71
N THR A 402 -1.97 19.67 11.74
CA THR A 402 -1.11 20.76 11.26
C THR A 402 -1.06 20.83 9.74
N CYS A 403 -0.76 19.73 9.07
CA CYS A 403 -0.67 19.69 7.61
C CYS A 403 -1.95 19.17 6.91
N ARG A 404 -2.95 18.71 7.66
CA ARG A 404 -4.22 18.16 7.15
C ARG A 404 -4.02 17.10 6.06
N GLY A 405 -3.01 16.25 6.23
CA GLY A 405 -2.66 15.20 5.26
C GLY A 405 -1.61 15.60 4.21
N ALA A 406 -1.32 16.89 4.04
CA ALA A 406 -0.42 17.37 2.99
C ALA A 406 1.07 16.97 3.17
N ARG A 407 1.48 16.44 4.35
CA ARG A 407 2.84 15.97 4.67
C ARG A 407 3.93 17.06 4.69
N LEU A 408 3.68 18.21 4.10
CA LEU A 408 4.60 19.34 3.92
C LEU A 408 4.30 20.43 4.95
N ASN A 409 5.30 21.26 5.21
CA ASN A 409 5.12 22.41 6.08
C ASN A 409 4.30 23.53 5.39
N PRO A 410 3.68 24.46 6.14
CA PRO A 410 2.85 25.52 5.57
C PRO A 410 3.59 26.45 4.61
N GLN A 411 4.91 26.64 4.80
CA GLN A 411 5.71 27.49 3.91
C GLN A 411 5.83 26.87 2.51
N VAL A 412 5.99 25.55 2.41
CA VAL A 412 6.02 24.85 1.12
C VAL A 412 4.65 24.91 0.44
N LEU A 413 3.57 24.73 1.21
CA LEU A 413 2.21 24.78 0.69
C LEU A 413 1.77 26.16 0.22
N SER A 414 2.51 27.20 0.59
CA SER A 414 2.28 28.57 0.09
C SER A 414 2.83 28.82 -1.31
N VAL A 415 3.62 27.89 -1.86
CA VAL A 415 4.17 28.02 -3.23
C VAL A 415 3.19 27.44 -4.22
N LEU A 416 2.76 28.24 -5.18
CA LEU A 416 1.74 27.88 -6.16
C LEU A 416 2.30 27.86 -7.59
N VAL A 417 1.78 26.94 -8.40
CA VAL A 417 1.93 26.89 -9.86
C VAL A 417 0.52 26.87 -10.44
N ASP A 418 0.17 27.83 -11.27
CA ASP A 418 -1.21 27.98 -11.81
C ASP A 418 -2.29 27.89 -10.71
N GLY A 419 -2.04 28.56 -9.56
CA GLY A 419 -2.99 28.63 -8.44
C GLY A 419 -3.10 27.37 -7.57
N LYS A 420 -2.30 26.32 -7.84
CA LYS A 420 -2.29 25.07 -7.06
C LYS A 420 -0.97 24.89 -6.34
N ASN A 421 -1.00 24.44 -5.08
CA ASN A 421 0.20 23.97 -4.40
C ASN A 421 0.55 22.54 -4.82
N ILE A 422 1.76 22.08 -4.46
CA ILE A 422 2.24 20.75 -4.88
C ILE A 422 1.34 19.61 -4.35
N TYR A 423 0.79 19.74 -3.14
CA TYR A 423 -0.10 18.73 -2.57
C TYR A 423 -1.43 18.65 -3.35
N GLU A 424 -2.09 19.78 -3.60
CA GLU A 424 -3.30 19.86 -4.41
C GLU A 424 -3.10 19.27 -5.80
N THR A 425 -1.93 19.48 -6.40
CA THR A 425 -1.56 18.89 -7.68
C THR A 425 -1.42 17.36 -7.58
N THR A 426 -0.87 16.83 -6.46
CA THR A 426 -0.75 15.37 -6.26
C THR A 426 -2.07 14.69 -5.91
N GLU A 427 -3.06 15.42 -5.44
CA GLU A 427 -4.43 14.92 -5.18
C GLU A 427 -5.28 14.82 -6.46
N LEU A 428 -4.86 15.44 -7.57
CA LEU A 428 -5.53 15.27 -8.84
C LEU A 428 -5.43 13.81 -9.31
N PRO A 429 -6.51 13.23 -9.84
CA PRO A 429 -6.42 12.00 -10.61
C PRO A 429 -5.42 12.15 -11.76
N ILE A 430 -4.72 11.07 -12.12
CA ILE A 430 -3.66 11.10 -13.14
C ILE A 430 -4.16 11.68 -14.47
N GLU A 431 -5.41 11.37 -14.86
CA GLU A 431 -6.01 11.95 -16.07
C GLU A 431 -6.16 13.49 -15.97
N GLU A 432 -6.65 13.99 -14.83
CA GLU A 432 -6.80 15.44 -14.61
C GLU A 432 -5.44 16.13 -14.49
N LEU A 433 -4.47 15.47 -13.86
CA LEU A 433 -3.09 15.95 -13.81
C LEU A 433 -2.50 16.04 -15.22
N TYR A 434 -2.73 15.05 -16.08
CA TYR A 434 -2.29 15.08 -17.48
C TYR A 434 -2.88 16.27 -18.25
N VAL A 435 -4.18 16.52 -18.09
CA VAL A 435 -4.87 17.66 -18.71
C VAL A 435 -4.32 18.99 -18.17
N TRP A 436 -4.14 19.09 -16.85
CA TRP A 436 -3.60 20.29 -16.21
C TRP A 436 -2.18 20.60 -16.66
N ILE A 437 -1.28 19.60 -16.71
CA ILE A 437 0.11 19.75 -17.14
C ILE A 437 0.20 20.16 -18.63
N LYS A 438 -0.72 19.68 -19.45
CA LYS A 438 -0.82 20.06 -20.86
C LYS A 438 -1.24 21.52 -21.02
N ALA A 439 -2.24 21.97 -20.28
CA ALA A 439 -2.73 23.35 -20.28
C ALA A 439 -1.72 24.32 -19.65
N LEU A 440 -0.90 23.86 -18.70
CA LEU A 440 0.10 24.68 -18.02
C LEU A 440 1.10 25.31 -19.00
N THR A 441 1.46 24.61 -20.07
CA THR A 441 2.40 25.11 -21.08
C THR A 441 1.95 26.43 -21.70
N GLU A 442 0.64 26.64 -21.89
CA GLU A 442 0.08 27.85 -22.49
C GLU A 442 -0.04 29.02 -21.49
N LYS A 443 -0.01 28.72 -20.19
CA LYS A 443 -0.17 29.70 -19.10
C LYS A 443 1.14 30.28 -18.61
N LEU A 444 2.26 29.59 -18.85
CA LEU A 444 3.59 30.04 -18.43
C LEU A 444 4.11 31.14 -19.38
N THR A 445 4.91 32.03 -18.83
CA THR A 445 5.67 33.03 -19.62
C THR A 445 6.69 32.33 -20.55
N PRO A 446 7.14 32.96 -21.66
CA PRO A 446 8.09 32.35 -22.59
C PRO A 446 9.38 31.82 -21.90
N THR A 447 9.87 32.55 -20.91
CA THR A 447 11.05 32.12 -20.12
C THR A 447 10.77 30.91 -19.26
N GLU A 448 9.62 30.89 -18.56
CA GLU A 448 9.20 29.74 -17.75
C GLU A 448 8.90 28.53 -18.61
N GLN A 449 8.34 28.70 -19.81
CA GLN A 449 8.12 27.63 -20.78
C GLN A 449 9.43 26.94 -21.14
N GLU A 450 10.48 27.68 -21.43
CA GLU A 450 11.79 27.09 -21.77
C GLU A 450 12.40 26.35 -20.56
N ILE A 451 12.30 26.94 -19.35
CA ILE A 451 12.77 26.30 -18.11
C ILE A 451 12.01 25.01 -17.82
N ALA A 452 10.69 25.00 -17.98
CA ALA A 452 9.82 23.88 -17.62
C ALA A 452 9.67 22.84 -18.75
N ARG A 453 10.09 23.11 -19.97
CA ARG A 453 9.85 22.31 -21.18
C ARG A 453 10.15 20.81 -21.00
N LEU A 454 11.36 20.48 -20.53
CA LEU A 454 11.78 19.12 -20.34
C LEU A 454 11.05 18.45 -19.15
N ILE A 455 10.80 19.22 -18.08
CA ILE A 455 10.10 18.74 -16.88
C ILE A 455 8.66 18.38 -17.24
N ILE A 456 7.95 19.26 -17.93
CA ILE A 456 6.56 19.06 -18.37
C ILE A 456 6.48 17.86 -19.33
N LYS A 457 7.45 17.70 -20.24
CA LYS A 457 7.52 16.57 -21.14
C LYS A 457 7.59 15.26 -20.37
N GLU A 458 8.47 15.15 -19.37
CA GLU A 458 8.66 13.94 -18.58
C GLU A 458 7.41 13.62 -17.73
N ILE A 459 6.82 14.59 -17.06
CA ILE A 459 5.58 14.38 -16.29
C ILE A 459 4.47 13.89 -17.21
N ARG A 460 4.28 14.50 -18.37
CA ARG A 460 3.26 14.13 -19.34
C ARG A 460 3.43 12.71 -19.85
N HIS A 461 4.65 12.30 -20.23
CA HIS A 461 4.93 10.94 -20.68
C HIS A 461 4.62 9.90 -19.60
N ARG A 462 5.05 10.14 -18.35
CA ARG A 462 4.79 9.21 -17.24
C ARG A 462 3.28 9.11 -16.93
N CYS A 463 2.56 10.22 -16.96
CA CYS A 463 1.09 10.21 -16.81
C CYS A 463 0.42 9.42 -17.94
N GLU A 464 0.86 9.62 -19.19
CA GLU A 464 0.33 8.90 -20.35
C GLU A 464 0.51 7.38 -20.24
N PHE A 465 1.68 6.92 -19.78
CA PHE A 465 1.89 5.49 -19.53
C PHE A 465 0.98 4.93 -18.43
N LEU A 466 0.76 5.67 -17.35
CA LEU A 466 -0.17 5.27 -16.29
C LEU A 466 -1.61 5.21 -16.79
N ILE A 467 -2.02 6.11 -17.65
CA ILE A 467 -3.34 6.11 -18.30
C ILE A 467 -3.46 4.89 -19.23
N ASN A 468 -2.42 4.58 -20.00
CA ASN A 468 -2.41 3.45 -20.95
C ASN A 468 -2.50 2.09 -20.26
N VAL A 469 -2.04 1.96 -19.01
CA VAL A 469 -2.21 0.73 -18.22
C VAL A 469 -3.48 0.73 -17.34
N GLY A 470 -4.40 1.69 -17.55
CA GLY A 470 -5.69 1.76 -16.83
C GLY A 470 -5.62 2.25 -15.39
N LEU A 471 -4.67 3.13 -15.07
CA LEU A 471 -4.48 3.73 -13.73
C LEU A 471 -4.84 5.23 -13.72
N ASP A 472 -5.66 5.68 -14.63
CA ASP A 472 -6.10 7.07 -14.83
C ASP A 472 -6.81 7.68 -13.60
N TYR A 473 -7.47 6.84 -12.81
CA TYR A 473 -8.23 7.22 -11.62
C TYR A 473 -7.39 7.40 -10.35
N LEU A 474 -6.14 6.92 -10.32
CA LEU A 474 -5.26 7.05 -9.15
C LEU A 474 -4.80 8.50 -8.95
N THR A 475 -4.50 8.86 -7.69
CA THR A 475 -3.84 10.11 -7.36
C THR A 475 -2.37 9.86 -6.99
N LEU A 476 -1.50 10.84 -7.26
CA LEU A 476 -0.08 10.71 -6.90
C LEU A 476 0.16 10.70 -5.38
N ALA A 477 -0.74 11.31 -4.60
CA ALA A 477 -0.66 11.35 -3.14
C ALA A 477 -1.02 10.01 -2.49
N ARG A 478 -1.69 9.09 -3.22
CA ARG A 478 -2.11 7.79 -2.69
C ARG A 478 -0.92 6.98 -2.19
N LEU A 479 -1.05 6.42 -0.98
CA LEU A 479 -0.03 5.59 -0.35
C LEU A 479 0.19 4.29 -1.13
N ALA A 480 1.45 3.92 -1.38
CA ALA A 480 1.79 2.67 -2.05
C ALA A 480 1.28 1.43 -1.31
N MET A 481 1.24 1.47 0.03
CA MET A 481 0.72 0.38 0.86
C MET A 481 -0.80 0.15 0.76
N THR A 482 -1.54 1.09 0.18
CA THR A 482 -2.99 0.97 -0.03
C THR A 482 -3.36 0.48 -1.42
N LEU A 483 -2.38 0.24 -2.27
CA LEU A 483 -2.58 -0.28 -3.63
C LEU A 483 -2.88 -1.77 -3.58
N SER A 484 -3.76 -2.21 -4.46
CA SER A 484 -3.91 -3.64 -4.75
C SER A 484 -2.65 -4.19 -5.44
N GLY A 485 -2.44 -5.51 -5.39
CA GLY A 485 -1.32 -6.15 -6.07
C GLY A 485 -1.24 -5.81 -7.56
N GLY A 486 -2.38 -5.84 -8.24
CA GLY A 486 -2.48 -5.49 -9.66
C GLY A 486 -2.20 -4.00 -9.95
N GLU A 487 -2.67 -3.06 -9.09
CA GLU A 487 -2.33 -1.64 -9.22
C GLU A 487 -0.81 -1.40 -9.09
N ALA A 488 -0.19 -2.02 -8.07
CA ALA A 488 1.25 -1.89 -7.85
C ALA A 488 2.08 -2.48 -9.01
N GLN A 489 1.68 -3.61 -9.55
CA GLN A 489 2.31 -4.24 -10.70
C GLN A 489 2.21 -3.36 -11.96
N ARG A 490 1.03 -2.80 -12.24
CA ARG A 490 0.82 -1.90 -13.39
C ARG A 490 1.60 -0.58 -13.27
N ILE A 491 1.77 -0.05 -12.06
CA ILE A 491 2.65 1.11 -11.84
C ILE A 491 4.09 0.77 -12.24
N ARG A 492 4.60 -0.41 -11.86
CA ARG A 492 5.94 -0.85 -12.29
C ARG A 492 6.01 -1.05 -13.79
N LEU A 493 5.00 -1.67 -14.39
CA LEU A 493 4.91 -1.84 -15.84
C LEU A 493 4.97 -0.47 -16.55
N ALA A 494 4.17 0.50 -16.12
CA ALA A 494 4.18 1.85 -16.67
C ALA A 494 5.55 2.53 -16.54
N THR A 495 6.23 2.34 -15.39
CA THR A 495 7.58 2.87 -15.16
C THR A 495 8.60 2.24 -16.11
N GLN A 496 8.51 0.93 -16.37
CA GLN A 496 9.40 0.23 -17.31
C GLN A 496 9.14 0.63 -18.77
N ILE A 497 7.88 0.80 -19.18
CA ILE A 497 7.54 1.36 -20.50
C ILE A 497 8.15 2.75 -20.66
N GLY A 498 8.06 3.56 -19.59
CA GLY A 498 8.62 4.93 -19.56
C GLY A 498 10.14 4.99 -19.72
N SER A 499 10.86 3.92 -19.35
CA SER A 499 12.32 3.84 -19.50
C SER A 499 12.77 3.73 -20.96
N GLN A 500 11.87 3.32 -21.88
CA GLN A 500 12.12 3.11 -23.31
C GLN A 500 13.34 2.22 -23.60
N LEU A 501 13.64 1.27 -22.71
CA LEU A 501 14.71 0.30 -22.93
C LEU A 501 14.37 -0.62 -24.11
N SER A 502 15.37 -1.00 -24.89
CA SER A 502 15.26 -1.92 -26.02
C SER A 502 16.23 -3.09 -25.87
N GLY A 503 15.91 -4.24 -26.48
CA GLY A 503 16.73 -5.44 -26.41
C GLY A 503 16.68 -6.16 -25.07
N VAL A 504 15.72 -5.87 -24.22
CA VAL A 504 15.52 -6.45 -22.89
C VAL A 504 14.52 -7.59 -22.95
N LEU A 505 14.71 -8.58 -22.08
CA LEU A 505 13.71 -9.61 -21.79
C LEU A 505 12.88 -9.21 -20.56
N TYR A 506 11.61 -8.93 -20.78
CA TYR A 506 10.67 -8.70 -19.68
C TYR A 506 9.93 -9.99 -19.35
N VAL A 507 9.86 -10.32 -18.05
CA VAL A 507 9.10 -11.46 -17.55
C VAL A 507 8.02 -10.92 -16.61
N LEU A 508 6.75 -11.15 -16.97
CA LEU A 508 5.59 -10.64 -16.26
C LEU A 508 4.74 -11.79 -15.70
N ASP A 509 4.27 -11.65 -14.47
CA ASP A 509 3.39 -12.62 -13.80
C ASP A 509 1.97 -12.08 -13.72
N GLU A 510 1.08 -12.63 -14.52
CA GLU A 510 -0.36 -12.35 -14.54
C GLU A 510 -0.72 -10.83 -14.51
N PRO A 511 -0.25 -10.01 -15.45
CA PRO A 511 -0.44 -8.57 -15.41
C PRO A 511 -1.91 -8.12 -15.58
N SER A 512 -2.80 -9.00 -16.04
CA SER A 512 -4.25 -8.75 -16.21
C SER A 512 -5.06 -8.83 -14.91
N ILE A 513 -4.43 -9.22 -13.78
CA ILE A 513 -5.11 -9.41 -12.50
C ILE A 513 -5.87 -8.15 -12.05
N GLY A 514 -7.12 -8.35 -11.58
CA GLY A 514 -7.97 -7.29 -11.05
C GLY A 514 -8.41 -6.26 -12.10
N LEU A 515 -8.22 -6.58 -13.40
CA LEU A 515 -8.68 -5.75 -14.49
C LEU A 515 -10.08 -6.14 -14.96
N HIS A 516 -10.90 -5.12 -15.19
CA HIS A 516 -12.08 -5.28 -16.01
C HIS A 516 -11.66 -5.48 -17.49
N GLN A 517 -12.45 -6.23 -18.27
CA GLN A 517 -12.12 -6.54 -19.68
C GLN A 517 -11.83 -5.27 -20.51
N ARG A 518 -12.52 -4.17 -20.26
CA ARG A 518 -12.24 -2.89 -20.90
C ARG A 518 -10.79 -2.42 -20.69
N ASP A 519 -10.28 -2.56 -19.47
CA ASP A 519 -8.95 -2.08 -19.11
C ASP A 519 -7.86 -3.07 -19.56
N ASN A 520 -8.22 -4.36 -19.74
CA ASN A 520 -7.34 -5.40 -20.26
C ASN A 520 -6.87 -5.10 -21.70
N GLN A 521 -7.75 -4.58 -22.55
CA GLN A 521 -7.38 -4.17 -23.89
C GLN A 521 -6.32 -3.06 -23.91
N ARG A 522 -6.37 -2.12 -22.95
CA ARG A 522 -5.33 -1.08 -22.80
C ARG A 522 -4.00 -1.70 -22.38
N LEU A 523 -4.02 -2.65 -21.44
CA LEU A 523 -2.84 -3.38 -21.02
C LEU A 523 -2.19 -4.14 -22.21
N ILE A 524 -2.98 -4.86 -23.00
CA ILE A 524 -2.50 -5.56 -24.21
C ILE A 524 -1.84 -4.57 -25.18
N GLY A 525 -2.45 -3.39 -25.36
CA GLY A 525 -1.87 -2.31 -26.17
C GLY A 525 -0.49 -1.88 -25.66
N ALA A 526 -0.35 -1.70 -24.35
CA ALA A 526 0.90 -1.34 -23.69
C ALA A 526 1.98 -2.42 -23.83
N LEU A 527 1.63 -3.71 -23.66
CA LEU A 527 2.54 -4.84 -23.90
C LEU A 527 3.03 -4.91 -25.35
N ARG A 528 2.15 -4.68 -26.32
CA ARG A 528 2.54 -4.60 -27.73
C ARG A 528 3.48 -3.43 -28.00
N GLN A 529 3.23 -2.28 -27.40
CA GLN A 529 4.12 -1.13 -27.51
C GLN A 529 5.53 -1.45 -26.97
N MET A 530 5.64 -2.15 -25.83
CA MET A 530 6.93 -2.61 -25.30
C MET A 530 7.63 -3.56 -26.27
N ARG A 531 6.90 -4.52 -26.85
CA ARG A 531 7.44 -5.43 -27.88
C ARG A 531 7.98 -4.65 -29.07
N ASP A 532 7.20 -3.70 -29.58
CA ASP A 532 7.52 -2.94 -30.78
C ASP A 532 8.75 -2.01 -30.59
N LEU A 533 9.18 -1.77 -29.36
CA LEU A 533 10.46 -1.15 -29.02
C LEU A 533 11.66 -2.11 -29.18
N GLY A 534 11.47 -3.35 -29.68
CA GLY A 534 12.52 -4.36 -29.85
C GLY A 534 12.77 -5.20 -28.59
N ASN A 535 11.81 -5.34 -27.71
CA ASN A 535 11.90 -6.17 -26.51
C ASN A 535 11.25 -7.53 -26.70
N THR A 536 11.72 -8.50 -25.92
CA THR A 536 11.06 -9.81 -25.79
C THR A 536 10.25 -9.81 -24.50
N LEU A 537 8.97 -10.17 -24.57
CA LEU A 537 8.09 -10.27 -23.42
C LEU A 537 7.69 -11.73 -23.19
N ILE A 538 7.93 -12.24 -21.99
CA ILE A 538 7.37 -13.51 -21.52
C ILE A 538 6.32 -13.16 -20.48
N VAL A 539 5.07 -13.52 -20.74
CA VAL A 539 3.93 -13.23 -19.88
C VAL A 539 3.31 -14.54 -19.42
N VAL A 540 3.31 -14.80 -18.14
CA VAL A 540 2.54 -15.91 -17.56
C VAL A 540 1.11 -15.42 -17.43
N GLU A 541 0.17 -16.08 -18.14
CA GLU A 541 -1.22 -15.60 -18.19
C GLU A 541 -2.26 -16.72 -18.31
N HIS A 542 -3.46 -16.36 -17.85
CA HIS A 542 -4.66 -17.20 -17.90
C HIS A 542 -5.82 -16.51 -18.62
N ASP A 543 -5.71 -15.20 -18.87
CA ASP A 543 -6.74 -14.41 -19.52
C ASP A 543 -6.83 -14.74 -21.02
N GLU A 544 -8.04 -15.04 -21.51
CA GLU A 544 -8.29 -15.45 -22.90
C GLU A 544 -7.89 -14.36 -23.90
N GLU A 545 -8.18 -13.08 -23.62
CA GLU A 545 -7.87 -11.98 -24.56
C GLU A 545 -6.36 -11.80 -24.71
N THR A 546 -5.61 -11.91 -23.61
CA THR A 546 -4.15 -11.81 -23.61
C THR A 546 -3.52 -12.99 -24.35
N ILE A 547 -4.02 -14.22 -24.12
CA ILE A 547 -3.55 -15.41 -24.84
C ILE A 547 -3.81 -15.26 -26.35
N ARG A 548 -4.99 -14.79 -26.76
CA ARG A 548 -5.34 -14.55 -28.17
C ARG A 548 -4.52 -13.43 -28.81
N ALA A 549 -4.02 -12.49 -28.03
CA ALA A 549 -3.21 -11.37 -28.49
C ALA A 549 -1.72 -11.70 -28.63
N ALA A 550 -1.27 -12.87 -28.16
CA ALA A 550 0.11 -13.32 -28.19
C ALA A 550 0.61 -13.60 -29.61
N ASP A 551 1.88 -13.30 -29.86
CA ASP A 551 2.57 -13.68 -31.07
C ASP A 551 3.00 -15.16 -31.06
N TYR A 552 3.27 -15.69 -29.86
CA TYR A 552 3.70 -17.06 -29.60
C TYR A 552 3.20 -17.55 -28.26
N ILE A 553 2.71 -18.76 -28.18
CA ILE A 553 2.12 -19.34 -26.97
C ILE A 553 2.87 -20.61 -26.62
N VAL A 554 3.13 -20.81 -25.34
CA VAL A 554 3.71 -22.02 -24.76
C VAL A 554 2.73 -22.55 -23.72
N ASP A 555 2.11 -23.69 -24.00
CA ASP A 555 1.18 -24.36 -23.08
C ASP A 555 1.93 -25.41 -22.27
N ILE A 556 1.92 -25.24 -20.93
CA ILE A 556 2.67 -26.07 -19.99
C ILE A 556 1.69 -26.90 -19.15
N GLY A 557 1.92 -28.20 -19.12
CA GLY A 557 1.01 -29.12 -18.48
C GLY A 557 1.54 -30.56 -18.42
N PRO A 558 0.69 -31.55 -18.71
CA PRO A 558 -0.77 -31.48 -18.91
C PRO A 558 -1.57 -31.27 -17.63
N GLY A 559 -1.00 -31.51 -16.45
CA GLY A 559 -1.62 -31.35 -15.14
C GLY A 559 -0.82 -30.44 -14.20
N ALA A 560 -1.12 -30.51 -12.91
CA ALA A 560 -0.44 -29.75 -11.87
C ALA A 560 0.61 -30.60 -11.12
N GLY A 561 1.61 -29.97 -10.51
CA GLY A 561 2.62 -30.63 -9.67
C GLY A 561 3.37 -31.73 -10.42
N MET A 562 3.33 -32.97 -9.90
CA MET A 562 4.01 -34.11 -10.51
C MET A 562 3.43 -34.50 -11.89
N HIS A 563 2.19 -34.16 -12.17
CA HIS A 563 1.53 -34.40 -13.46
C HIS A 563 1.74 -33.26 -14.47
N GLY A 564 2.46 -32.19 -14.05
CA GLY A 564 2.85 -31.06 -14.89
C GLY A 564 4.29 -31.14 -15.35
N GLY A 565 4.84 -29.98 -15.68
CA GLY A 565 6.25 -29.79 -16.00
C GLY A 565 6.67 -30.22 -17.40
N GLU A 566 5.72 -30.42 -18.33
CA GLU A 566 5.97 -30.77 -19.73
C GLU A 566 5.46 -29.65 -20.65
N ILE A 567 6.09 -29.49 -21.81
CA ILE A 567 5.53 -28.68 -22.88
C ILE A 567 4.46 -29.48 -23.60
N VAL A 568 3.23 -29.01 -23.56
CA VAL A 568 2.06 -29.66 -24.18
C VAL A 568 1.92 -29.25 -25.64
N ALA A 569 2.03 -27.94 -25.90
CA ALA A 569 1.94 -27.37 -27.22
C ALA A 569 2.70 -26.04 -27.26
N VAL A 570 3.23 -25.71 -28.45
CA VAL A 570 3.89 -24.42 -28.72
C VAL A 570 3.50 -23.94 -30.12
N GLY A 571 3.47 -22.65 -30.32
CA GLY A 571 3.19 -22.05 -31.61
C GLY A 571 2.24 -20.86 -31.54
N GLN A 572 1.52 -20.65 -32.64
CA GLN A 572 0.47 -19.63 -32.71
C GLN A 572 -0.85 -20.14 -32.08
N LEU A 573 -1.83 -19.27 -31.99
CA LEU A 573 -3.14 -19.60 -31.40
C LEU A 573 -3.79 -20.85 -32.00
N ASP A 574 -3.73 -20.96 -33.33
CA ASP A 574 -4.34 -22.09 -34.04
C ASP A 574 -3.63 -23.42 -33.74
N ASP A 575 -2.32 -23.42 -33.53
CA ASP A 575 -1.55 -24.60 -33.12
C ASP A 575 -1.98 -25.12 -31.75
N ILE A 576 -2.20 -24.19 -30.81
CA ILE A 576 -2.68 -24.54 -29.45
C ILE A 576 -4.12 -25.07 -29.50
N MET A 577 -5.00 -24.41 -30.25
CA MET A 577 -6.39 -24.85 -30.44
C MET A 577 -6.52 -26.21 -31.13
N ALA A 578 -5.60 -26.55 -32.02
CA ALA A 578 -5.59 -27.81 -32.71
C ALA A 578 -5.03 -28.99 -31.89
N CYS A 579 -4.28 -28.71 -30.80
CA CYS A 579 -3.65 -29.74 -29.98
C CYS A 579 -4.65 -30.45 -29.08
N PRO A 580 -4.88 -31.77 -29.22
CA PRO A 580 -5.87 -32.49 -28.38
C PRO A 580 -5.42 -32.72 -26.94
N ARG A 581 -4.12 -32.55 -26.63
CA ARG A 581 -3.57 -32.65 -25.28
C ARG A 581 -3.69 -31.35 -24.46
N SER A 582 -3.98 -30.20 -25.14
CA SER A 582 -4.02 -28.89 -24.56
C SER A 582 -5.38 -28.61 -23.94
N LEU A 583 -5.45 -28.55 -22.61
CA LEU A 583 -6.63 -28.08 -21.90
C LEU A 583 -6.95 -26.61 -22.24
N THR A 584 -5.94 -25.77 -22.31
CA THR A 584 -6.08 -24.37 -22.74
C THR A 584 -6.67 -24.30 -24.15
N GLY A 585 -6.16 -25.13 -25.07
CA GLY A 585 -6.69 -25.24 -26.45
C GLY A 585 -8.14 -25.70 -26.50
N ASP A 586 -8.55 -26.61 -25.62
CA ASP A 586 -9.96 -27.06 -25.52
C ASP A 586 -10.92 -25.91 -25.17
N TYR A 587 -10.54 -25.06 -24.20
CA TYR A 587 -11.35 -23.89 -23.80
C TYR A 587 -11.32 -22.78 -24.86
N LEU A 588 -10.16 -22.49 -25.44
CA LEU A 588 -10.03 -21.48 -26.52
C LEU A 588 -10.83 -21.85 -27.77
N ALA A 589 -10.87 -23.14 -28.11
CA ALA A 589 -11.65 -23.69 -29.22
C ALA A 589 -13.13 -23.94 -28.86
N ARG A 590 -13.57 -23.59 -27.64
CA ARG A 590 -14.93 -23.85 -27.14
C ARG A 590 -15.36 -25.33 -27.15
N ARG A 591 -14.41 -26.27 -27.18
CA ARG A 591 -14.70 -27.69 -26.97
C ARG A 591 -15.10 -27.97 -25.52
N LYS A 592 -14.52 -27.22 -24.57
CA LYS A 592 -14.92 -27.15 -23.16
C LYS A 592 -15.31 -25.73 -22.81
N TYR A 593 -16.30 -25.56 -21.97
CA TYR A 593 -16.76 -24.26 -21.46
C TYR A 593 -17.51 -24.40 -20.14
N ILE A 594 -17.54 -23.34 -19.35
CA ILE A 594 -18.35 -23.25 -18.13
C ILE A 594 -19.78 -22.90 -18.53
N SER A 595 -20.73 -23.79 -18.29
CA SER A 595 -22.12 -23.59 -18.68
C SER A 595 -22.90 -22.73 -17.70
N CYS A 596 -23.79 -21.86 -18.22
CA CYS A 596 -24.75 -21.14 -17.41
C CYS A 596 -25.74 -22.10 -16.75
N PRO A 597 -26.15 -21.87 -15.49
CA PRO A 597 -27.19 -22.65 -14.85
C PRO A 597 -28.51 -22.50 -15.61
N PRO A 598 -29.28 -23.58 -15.74
CA PRO A 598 -30.55 -23.55 -16.49
C PRO A 598 -31.60 -22.68 -15.81
N VAL A 599 -31.52 -22.55 -14.49
CA VAL A 599 -32.42 -21.72 -13.67
C VAL A 599 -31.57 -20.97 -12.64
N ARG A 600 -31.81 -19.66 -12.51
CA ARG A 600 -31.16 -18.85 -11.48
C ARG A 600 -31.80 -19.09 -10.12
N ASN A 601 -30.97 -19.17 -9.08
CA ASN A 601 -31.47 -19.26 -7.71
C ASN A 601 -32.02 -17.88 -7.28
N LYS A 602 -33.27 -17.87 -6.79
CA LYS A 602 -33.94 -16.63 -6.33
C LYS A 602 -33.60 -16.28 -4.88
N GLY A 603 -32.76 -17.09 -4.22
CA GLY A 603 -32.45 -16.94 -2.82
C GLY A 603 -33.60 -17.36 -1.89
N ASN A 604 -33.45 -17.06 -0.61
CA ASN A 604 -34.42 -17.41 0.44
C ASN A 604 -35.48 -16.31 0.71
N GLY A 605 -35.55 -15.29 -0.13
CA GLY A 605 -36.47 -14.14 0.00
C GLY A 605 -36.01 -13.04 0.97
N LEU A 606 -34.92 -13.29 1.73
CA LEU A 606 -34.30 -12.31 2.63
C LEU A 606 -33.23 -11.51 1.89
N ALA A 607 -32.90 -10.32 2.39
CA ALA A 607 -31.87 -9.48 1.82
C ALA A 607 -31.20 -8.63 2.89
N ILE A 608 -29.98 -8.22 2.63
CA ILE A 608 -29.30 -7.13 3.33
C ILE A 608 -29.44 -5.88 2.48
N THR A 609 -29.81 -4.77 3.12
CA THR A 609 -29.91 -3.48 2.45
C THR A 609 -28.98 -2.48 3.12
N ILE A 610 -28.01 -1.98 2.38
CA ILE A 610 -27.11 -0.90 2.77
C ILE A 610 -27.74 0.39 2.31
N GLN A 611 -27.91 1.38 3.18
CA GLN A 611 -28.48 2.68 2.87
C GLN A 611 -27.48 3.79 3.08
N GLY A 612 -27.41 4.73 2.13
CA GLY A 612 -26.58 5.92 2.24
C GLY A 612 -25.08 5.66 2.25
N ALA A 613 -24.57 4.68 1.51
CA ALA A 613 -23.15 4.37 1.44
C ALA A 613 -22.34 5.51 0.81
N ARG A 614 -21.37 6.10 1.59
CA ARG A 614 -20.60 7.30 1.22
C ARG A 614 -19.08 7.12 1.41
N CYS A 615 -18.65 5.92 1.74
CA CYS A 615 -17.24 5.64 1.98
C CYS A 615 -16.40 5.82 0.71
N ASN A 616 -15.27 6.50 0.83
CA ASN A 616 -14.33 6.77 -0.27
C ASN A 616 -15.03 7.47 -1.46
N ASN A 617 -15.10 6.79 -2.62
CA ASN A 617 -15.71 7.34 -3.82
C ASN A 617 -17.23 7.05 -3.98
N LEU A 618 -17.85 6.37 -3.03
CA LEU A 618 -19.28 6.03 -3.10
C LEU A 618 -20.16 7.28 -2.96
N LYS A 619 -21.16 7.41 -3.83
CA LYS A 619 -21.99 8.61 -3.98
C LYS A 619 -23.35 8.47 -3.33
N ASN A 620 -23.39 8.19 -2.02
CA ASN A 620 -24.64 8.06 -1.24
C ASN A 620 -25.60 7.06 -1.87
N ILE A 621 -25.12 5.83 -2.09
CA ILE A 621 -25.88 4.80 -2.78
C ILE A 621 -26.60 3.87 -1.82
N ASP A 622 -27.76 3.38 -2.26
CA ASP A 622 -28.50 2.30 -1.62
C ASP A 622 -28.30 1.02 -2.42
N VAL A 623 -28.02 -0.08 -1.73
CA VAL A 623 -27.72 -1.38 -2.37
C VAL A 623 -28.46 -2.49 -1.66
N ARG A 624 -29.17 -3.34 -2.44
CA ARG A 624 -29.87 -4.52 -1.94
C ARG A 624 -29.13 -5.79 -2.35
N ILE A 625 -28.73 -6.60 -1.36
CA ILE A 625 -28.00 -7.86 -1.53
C ILE A 625 -28.92 -9.02 -1.14
N PRO A 626 -29.40 -9.85 -2.06
CA PRO A 626 -30.24 -11.01 -1.75
C PRO A 626 -29.42 -12.10 -1.04
N LEU A 627 -30.07 -12.82 -0.10
CA LEU A 627 -29.45 -13.91 0.67
C LEU A 627 -29.83 -15.29 0.13
N GLY A 628 -28.99 -16.31 0.41
CA GLY A 628 -29.19 -17.67 -0.05
C GLY A 628 -28.93 -17.85 -1.55
N CYS A 629 -28.14 -16.98 -2.17
CA CYS A 629 -27.78 -17.04 -3.59
C CYS A 629 -26.32 -16.63 -3.83
N PHE A 630 -25.88 -16.80 -5.06
CA PHE A 630 -24.53 -16.41 -5.52
C PHE A 630 -24.58 -15.01 -6.14
N VAL A 631 -24.04 -14.03 -5.44
CA VAL A 631 -24.02 -12.61 -5.84
C VAL A 631 -22.66 -12.22 -6.36
N ALA A 632 -22.59 -11.65 -7.56
CA ALA A 632 -21.38 -11.05 -8.11
C ALA A 632 -21.43 -9.52 -8.00
N VAL A 633 -20.38 -8.91 -7.42
CA VAL A 633 -20.19 -7.46 -7.40
C VAL A 633 -19.15 -7.12 -8.46
N THR A 634 -19.58 -6.38 -9.48
CA THR A 634 -18.81 -6.13 -10.70
C THR A 634 -18.58 -4.63 -10.93
N GLY A 635 -17.85 -4.29 -11.97
CA GLY A 635 -17.57 -2.93 -12.39
C GLY A 635 -16.09 -2.68 -12.65
N VAL A 636 -15.77 -1.57 -13.27
CA VAL A 636 -14.39 -1.21 -13.64
C VAL A 636 -13.49 -1.09 -12.41
N SER A 637 -12.17 -1.13 -12.61
CA SER A 637 -11.19 -0.94 -11.52
C SER A 637 -11.40 0.43 -10.87
N GLY A 638 -11.36 0.47 -9.52
CA GLY A 638 -11.60 1.72 -8.77
C GLY A 638 -13.06 2.20 -8.70
N SER A 639 -14.06 1.42 -9.15
CA SER A 639 -15.49 1.82 -9.10
C SER A 639 -16.11 1.84 -7.70
N GLY A 640 -15.44 1.33 -6.67
CA GLY A 640 -15.91 1.34 -5.28
C GLY A 640 -16.38 -0.01 -4.73
N LYS A 641 -16.13 -1.13 -5.44
CA LYS A 641 -16.52 -2.50 -5.03
C LYS A 641 -16.05 -2.87 -3.63
N SER A 642 -14.75 -2.76 -3.37
CA SER A 642 -14.16 -3.08 -2.06
C SER A 642 -14.60 -2.09 -0.98
N SER A 643 -14.84 -0.81 -1.32
CA SER A 643 -15.41 0.18 -0.39
C SER A 643 -16.80 -0.23 0.09
N LEU A 644 -17.65 -0.72 -0.81
CA LEU A 644 -19.00 -1.17 -0.49
C LEU A 644 -18.99 -2.46 0.34
N ILE A 645 -18.25 -3.48 -0.12
CA ILE A 645 -18.34 -4.83 0.44
C ILE A 645 -17.39 -5.01 1.63
N THR A 646 -16.13 -4.60 1.51
CA THR A 646 -15.13 -4.82 2.57
C THR A 646 -15.20 -3.74 3.63
N GLU A 647 -15.19 -2.44 3.23
CA GLU A 647 -15.13 -1.33 4.19
C GLU A 647 -16.48 -1.06 4.89
N ILE A 648 -17.60 -1.20 4.19
CA ILE A 648 -18.92 -0.95 4.79
C ILE A 648 -19.54 -2.27 5.28
N LEU A 649 -19.89 -3.19 4.37
CA LEU A 649 -20.68 -4.38 4.72
C LEU A 649 -19.95 -5.29 5.71
N PHE A 650 -18.75 -5.75 5.37
CA PHE A 650 -18.01 -6.71 6.19
C PHE A 650 -17.70 -6.13 7.57
N LYS A 651 -17.16 -4.90 7.63
CA LYS A 651 -16.83 -4.24 8.90
C LYS A 651 -18.06 -3.99 9.77
N SER A 652 -19.21 -3.64 9.17
CA SER A 652 -20.48 -3.50 9.92
C SER A 652 -20.96 -4.82 10.51
N ILE A 653 -20.87 -5.91 9.74
CA ILE A 653 -21.22 -7.25 10.23
C ILE A 653 -20.28 -7.68 11.36
N GLU A 654 -18.98 -7.45 11.23
CA GLU A 654 -18.02 -7.77 12.29
C GLU A 654 -18.30 -7.00 13.59
N LYS A 655 -18.61 -5.71 13.45
CA LYS A 655 -18.98 -4.87 14.60
C LYS A 655 -20.22 -5.41 15.33
N GLU A 656 -21.24 -5.82 14.59
CA GLU A 656 -22.52 -6.25 15.17
C GLU A 656 -22.44 -7.69 15.72
N LEU A 657 -21.91 -8.65 14.95
CA LEU A 657 -21.87 -10.05 15.35
C LEU A 657 -20.76 -10.38 16.34
N LYS A 658 -19.56 -9.83 16.15
CA LYS A 658 -18.40 -10.14 17.00
C LYS A 658 -18.20 -9.11 18.11
N LYS A 659 -18.97 -8.03 18.10
CA LYS A 659 -18.81 -6.87 19.03
C LYS A 659 -17.37 -6.37 19.05
N THR A 660 -16.72 -6.39 17.89
CA THR A 660 -15.37 -5.86 17.68
C THR A 660 -15.45 -4.36 17.44
N ASP A 661 -14.44 -3.61 17.87
CA ASP A 661 -14.35 -2.15 17.68
C ASP A 661 -13.83 -1.77 16.29
N VAL A 662 -14.33 -2.44 15.29
CA VAL A 662 -14.06 -2.12 13.88
C VAL A 662 -15.01 -0.99 13.46
N TYR A 663 -14.46 0.04 12.85
CA TYR A 663 -15.26 1.16 12.32
C TYR A 663 -15.57 0.92 10.85
N PRO A 664 -16.86 0.70 10.51
CA PRO A 664 -17.29 0.62 9.12
C PRO A 664 -17.14 1.96 8.43
N GLY A 665 -16.98 1.93 7.11
CA GLY A 665 -17.02 3.13 6.27
C GLY A 665 -18.35 3.89 6.41
N GLU A 666 -18.36 5.16 6.01
CA GLU A 666 -19.53 6.04 6.18
C GLU A 666 -20.76 5.52 5.43
N HIS A 667 -21.86 5.34 6.15
CA HIS A 667 -23.17 4.93 5.66
C HIS A 667 -24.25 5.34 6.68
N ASP A 668 -25.52 5.35 6.27
CA ASP A 668 -26.63 5.69 7.18
C ASP A 668 -26.98 4.50 8.07
N ARG A 669 -27.33 3.36 7.48
CA ARG A 669 -27.67 2.12 8.21
C ARG A 669 -27.62 0.90 7.30
N ILE A 670 -27.55 -0.27 7.93
CA ILE A 670 -27.71 -1.56 7.25
C ILE A 670 -28.88 -2.30 7.88
N ILE A 671 -29.77 -2.81 7.03
CA ILE A 671 -30.97 -3.57 7.43
C ILE A 671 -30.78 -5.02 7.02
N GLY A 672 -31.22 -5.97 7.85
CA GLY A 672 -31.18 -7.40 7.53
C GLY A 672 -29.97 -8.13 8.07
N LEU A 673 -29.14 -7.53 8.90
CA LEU A 673 -28.00 -8.20 9.53
C LEU A 673 -28.41 -9.31 10.50
N GLU A 674 -29.60 -9.22 11.06
CA GLU A 674 -30.21 -10.26 11.91
C GLU A 674 -30.47 -11.60 11.19
N ASN A 675 -30.45 -11.61 9.86
CA ASN A 675 -30.62 -12.82 9.05
C ASN A 675 -29.32 -13.63 8.90
N ILE A 676 -28.20 -13.13 9.41
CA ILE A 676 -26.87 -13.75 9.32
C ILE A 676 -26.38 -14.09 10.70
N ASP A 677 -25.88 -15.31 10.89
CA ASP A 677 -25.23 -15.77 12.12
C ASP A 677 -23.71 -15.69 12.07
N LYS A 678 -23.12 -15.68 10.87
CA LYS A 678 -21.67 -15.67 10.64
C LYS A 678 -21.31 -14.99 9.32
N CYS A 679 -20.24 -14.23 9.34
CA CYS A 679 -19.62 -13.69 8.14
C CYS A 679 -18.16 -14.14 8.03
N ILE A 680 -17.75 -14.58 6.84
CA ILE A 680 -16.43 -15.10 6.52
C ILE A 680 -15.89 -14.28 5.35
N ASN A 681 -14.85 -13.48 5.60
CA ASN A 681 -14.14 -12.77 4.55
C ASN A 681 -12.89 -13.57 4.15
N ILE A 682 -12.84 -13.96 2.89
CA ILE A 682 -11.75 -14.73 2.29
C ILE A 682 -10.96 -13.81 1.36
N SER A 683 -9.97 -13.14 1.95
CA SER A 683 -9.06 -12.21 1.24
C SER A 683 -7.83 -12.93 0.68
N GLN A 684 -7.11 -12.26 -0.22
CA GLN A 684 -5.83 -12.73 -0.78
C GLN A 684 -4.64 -12.56 0.19
N ASP A 685 -4.85 -12.02 1.39
CA ASP A 685 -3.79 -11.88 2.39
C ASP A 685 -3.12 -13.22 2.70
N PRO A 686 -1.81 -13.25 2.95
CA PRO A 686 -1.10 -14.47 3.31
C PRO A 686 -1.71 -15.17 4.53
N ILE A 687 -1.66 -16.51 4.57
CA ILE A 687 -2.09 -17.31 5.74
C ILE A 687 -1.15 -17.18 6.94
N GLY A 688 -0.04 -16.46 6.78
CA GLY A 688 0.94 -16.15 7.81
C GLY A 688 2.15 -15.45 7.22
N ARG A 689 2.88 -14.71 8.06
CA ARG A 689 4.03 -13.88 7.65
C ARG A 689 5.38 -14.60 7.82
N THR A 690 5.40 -15.76 8.45
CA THR A 690 6.63 -16.50 8.76
C THR A 690 6.67 -17.85 8.04
N PRO A 691 7.86 -18.42 7.80
CA PRO A 691 8.01 -19.75 7.21
C PRO A 691 7.37 -20.88 8.04
N ARG A 692 7.04 -20.66 9.33
CA ARG A 692 6.36 -21.62 10.21
C ARG A 692 4.88 -21.80 9.87
N SER A 693 4.26 -20.78 9.29
CA SER A 693 2.89 -20.89 8.81
C SER A 693 2.88 -21.67 7.50
N ASN A 694 1.99 -22.63 7.39
CA ASN A 694 1.82 -23.47 6.20
C ASN A 694 0.37 -23.98 6.09
N PRO A 695 -0.05 -24.60 4.98
CA PRO A 695 -1.41 -25.11 4.81
C PRO A 695 -1.85 -26.07 5.92
N ALA A 696 -0.97 -26.99 6.37
CA ALA A 696 -1.30 -27.93 7.42
C ALA A 696 -1.53 -27.25 8.79
N THR A 697 -0.75 -26.22 9.14
CA THR A 697 -0.93 -25.50 10.41
C THR A 697 -2.18 -24.62 10.36
N TYR A 698 -2.44 -23.94 9.27
CA TYR A 698 -3.59 -23.05 9.12
C TYR A 698 -4.92 -23.82 9.19
N THR A 699 -5.00 -24.96 8.51
CA THR A 699 -6.20 -25.80 8.50
C THR A 699 -6.35 -26.67 9.75
N LYS A 700 -5.45 -26.55 10.73
CA LYS A 700 -5.36 -27.41 11.93
C LYS A 700 -5.21 -28.90 11.60
N LEU A 701 -4.79 -29.24 10.40
CA LEU A 701 -4.43 -30.61 10.00
C LEU A 701 -3.16 -31.04 10.73
N PHE A 702 -2.22 -30.14 10.94
CA PHE A 702 -0.94 -30.42 11.60
C PHE A 702 -1.12 -30.87 13.07
N ASP A 703 -2.14 -30.37 13.77
CA ASP A 703 -2.44 -30.80 15.14
C ASP A 703 -2.82 -32.31 15.22
N ASP A 704 -3.59 -32.78 14.24
CA ASP A 704 -3.96 -34.21 14.15
C ASP A 704 -2.77 -35.07 13.68
N ILE A 705 -1.92 -34.56 12.78
CA ILE A 705 -0.68 -35.24 12.36
C ILE A 705 0.25 -35.41 13.56
N ARG A 706 0.47 -34.40 14.37
CA ARG A 706 1.30 -34.48 15.59
C ARG A 706 0.74 -35.48 16.60
N ALA A 707 -0.59 -35.50 16.76
CA ALA A 707 -1.24 -36.48 17.62
C ALA A 707 -1.04 -37.91 17.08
N LEU A 708 -1.16 -38.14 15.78
CA LEU A 708 -0.90 -39.41 15.13
C LEU A 708 0.52 -39.93 15.37
N PHE A 709 1.53 -39.03 15.22
CA PHE A 709 2.93 -39.40 15.46
C PHE A 709 3.19 -39.74 16.94
N ALA A 710 2.58 -39.02 17.88
CA ALA A 710 2.68 -39.31 19.31
C ALA A 710 2.03 -40.65 19.70
N GLU A 711 1.08 -41.15 18.91
CA GLU A 711 0.44 -42.45 19.11
C GLU A 711 1.29 -43.65 18.63
N THR A 712 2.35 -43.42 17.84
CA THR A 712 3.22 -44.49 17.34
C THR A 712 3.95 -45.23 18.47
N ILE A 713 4.27 -46.50 18.24
CA ILE A 713 5.00 -47.32 19.21
C ILE A 713 6.38 -46.71 19.53
N GLU A 714 7.07 -46.21 18.51
CA GLU A 714 8.38 -45.57 18.63
C GLU A 714 8.33 -44.31 19.48
N ALA A 715 7.31 -43.45 19.27
CA ALA A 715 7.15 -42.26 20.08
C ALA A 715 6.84 -42.58 21.54
N LYS A 716 5.92 -43.53 21.79
CA LYS A 716 5.56 -43.97 23.15
C LYS A 716 6.74 -44.58 23.88
N SER A 717 7.57 -45.41 23.21
CA SER A 717 8.75 -46.03 23.81
C SER A 717 9.82 -45.00 24.23
N ARG A 718 9.87 -43.87 23.57
CA ARG A 718 10.78 -42.76 23.86
C ARG A 718 10.17 -41.69 24.78
N GLY A 719 8.88 -41.86 25.17
CA GLY A 719 8.18 -40.83 25.96
C GLY A 719 7.90 -39.53 25.24
N PHE A 720 7.80 -39.58 23.92
CA PHE A 720 7.54 -38.39 23.08
C PHE A 720 6.04 -38.10 23.04
N ASP A 721 5.67 -36.91 23.48
CA ASP A 721 4.31 -36.38 23.38
C ASP A 721 4.11 -35.59 22.06
N LYS A 722 2.90 -35.08 21.84
CA LYS A 722 2.57 -34.30 20.65
C LYS A 722 3.38 -32.99 20.55
N GLY A 723 3.91 -32.45 21.66
CA GLY A 723 4.77 -31.25 21.70
C GLY A 723 6.10 -31.52 21.01
N ARG A 724 6.65 -32.75 21.13
CA ARG A 724 7.91 -33.14 20.47
C ARG A 724 7.85 -32.98 18.95
N PHE A 725 6.69 -33.20 18.36
CA PHE A 725 6.47 -33.10 16.91
C PHE A 725 6.09 -31.68 16.44
N SER A 726 6.21 -30.69 17.30
CA SER A 726 5.98 -29.28 16.96
C SER A 726 7.29 -28.57 16.63
N PHE A 727 7.39 -27.96 15.47
CA PHE A 727 8.53 -27.09 15.14
C PHE A 727 8.45 -25.70 15.80
N ASN A 728 7.36 -25.39 16.52
CA ASN A 728 7.21 -24.12 17.26
C ASN A 728 7.67 -24.19 18.71
N VAL A 729 7.82 -25.40 19.26
CA VAL A 729 8.14 -25.62 20.67
C VAL A 729 9.54 -26.23 20.80
N PRO A 730 10.36 -25.80 21.77
CA PRO A 730 11.64 -26.45 22.05
C PRO A 730 11.53 -27.94 22.36
N GLY A 731 12.56 -28.69 22.06
CA GLY A 731 12.69 -30.12 22.37
C GLY A 731 12.70 -31.03 21.14
N GLY A 732 11.83 -30.83 20.14
CA GLY A 732 11.81 -31.61 18.90
C GLY A 732 12.28 -30.89 17.66
N ARG A 733 12.31 -29.56 17.70
CA ARG A 733 12.74 -28.71 16.59
C ARG A 733 14.26 -28.61 16.48
N CYS A 734 14.74 -28.25 15.33
CA CYS A 734 16.13 -27.78 15.17
C CYS A 734 16.30 -26.46 15.92
N GLU A 735 17.20 -26.42 16.91
CA GLU A 735 17.39 -25.19 17.70
C GLU A 735 18.22 -24.13 16.95
N HIS A 736 18.97 -24.51 15.93
CA HIS A 736 19.75 -23.57 15.13
C HIS A 736 18.87 -22.61 14.30
N CYS A 737 17.86 -23.14 13.60
CA CYS A 737 16.87 -22.33 12.90
C CYS A 737 15.56 -22.16 13.69
N GLN A 738 15.49 -22.64 14.92
CA GLN A 738 14.32 -22.60 15.80
C GLN A 738 13.04 -23.13 15.16
N GLY A 739 13.17 -24.10 14.24
CA GLY A 739 12.06 -24.70 13.52
C GLY A 739 11.63 -24.03 12.22
N ASP A 740 12.28 -22.95 11.80
CA ASP A 740 11.98 -22.26 10.54
C ASP A 740 12.40 -23.11 9.31
N GLY A 741 13.45 -23.94 9.46
CA GLY A 741 14.06 -24.67 8.35
C GLY A 741 14.97 -23.81 7.48
N VAL A 742 14.87 -22.49 7.61
CA VAL A 742 15.63 -21.50 6.86
C VAL A 742 16.21 -20.45 7.80
N LYS A 743 17.29 -19.79 7.38
CA LYS A 743 17.83 -18.60 8.01
C LYS A 743 17.45 -17.38 7.18
N ARG A 744 16.89 -16.38 7.82
CA ARG A 744 16.64 -15.08 7.20
C ARG A 744 17.89 -14.22 7.25
N ILE A 745 18.36 -13.78 6.11
CA ILE A 745 19.44 -12.81 5.96
C ILE A 745 18.79 -11.48 5.58
N PRO A 746 18.71 -10.52 6.52
CA PRO A 746 18.11 -9.22 6.24
C PRO A 746 19.01 -8.44 5.27
N MET A 747 18.42 -7.90 4.21
CA MET A 747 19.09 -7.07 3.20
C MET A 747 18.57 -5.64 3.31
N ASN A 748 19.46 -4.66 3.55
CA ASN A 748 19.08 -3.27 3.85
C ASN A 748 18.32 -2.56 2.70
N PHE A 749 18.55 -2.96 1.44
CA PHE A 749 17.99 -2.30 0.25
C PHE A 749 17.29 -3.28 -0.71
N LEU A 750 17.33 -4.57 -0.43
CA LEU A 750 16.74 -5.64 -1.23
C LEU A 750 15.79 -6.47 -0.35
N PRO A 751 14.90 -7.27 -0.94
CA PRO A 751 14.11 -8.24 -0.20
C PRO A 751 15.01 -9.20 0.60
N ASP A 752 14.55 -9.59 1.79
CA ASP A 752 15.28 -10.53 2.64
C ASP A 752 15.51 -11.86 1.91
N VAL A 753 16.73 -12.40 2.07
CA VAL A 753 17.09 -13.69 1.49
C VAL A 753 16.89 -14.79 2.54
N TYR A 754 16.25 -15.88 2.14
CA TYR A 754 16.04 -17.06 2.96
C TYR A 754 16.94 -18.21 2.46
N VAL A 755 17.89 -18.63 3.29
CA VAL A 755 18.83 -19.73 2.99
C VAL A 755 18.46 -20.93 3.84
N LYS A 756 18.55 -22.15 3.27
CA LYS A 756 18.33 -23.39 4.02
C LYS A 756 19.24 -23.46 5.24
N CYS A 757 18.72 -23.94 6.35
CA CYS A 757 19.49 -24.13 7.57
C CYS A 757 20.57 -25.20 7.36
N ASP A 758 21.84 -24.87 7.66
CA ASP A 758 22.98 -25.74 7.44
C ASP A 758 22.94 -27.03 8.31
N GLU A 759 22.31 -26.94 9.48
CA GLU A 759 22.23 -28.05 10.42
C GLU A 759 21.12 -29.04 10.07
N CYS A 760 19.88 -28.58 9.94
CA CYS A 760 18.76 -29.47 9.64
C CYS A 760 18.47 -29.63 8.14
N GLN A 761 19.20 -28.97 7.25
CA GLN A 761 19.03 -29.04 5.81
C GLN A 761 17.58 -28.77 5.35
N GLY A 762 16.90 -27.86 6.04
CA GLY A 762 15.50 -27.51 5.76
C GLY A 762 14.46 -28.39 6.47
N LYS A 763 14.85 -29.45 7.17
CA LYS A 763 13.94 -30.44 7.78
C LYS A 763 13.19 -29.93 9.01
N ARG A 764 13.59 -28.79 9.61
CA ARG A 764 12.94 -28.12 10.75
C ARG A 764 13.06 -28.84 12.11
N TYR A 765 13.38 -30.13 12.15
CA TYR A 765 13.45 -30.97 13.34
C TYR A 765 14.88 -31.44 13.62
N ASN A 766 15.11 -31.87 14.85
CA ASN A 766 16.33 -32.58 15.21
C ASN A 766 16.26 -34.05 14.76
N ASP A 767 17.40 -34.71 14.66
CA ASP A 767 17.53 -36.08 14.17
C ASP A 767 16.75 -37.11 15.01
N GLU A 768 16.68 -36.93 16.34
CA GLU A 768 15.92 -37.81 17.20
C GLU A 768 14.40 -37.84 16.90
N THR A 769 13.83 -36.68 16.61
CA THR A 769 12.40 -36.59 16.24
C THR A 769 12.15 -37.21 14.87
N LEU A 770 13.12 -37.09 13.95
CA LEU A 770 13.04 -37.67 12.60
C LEU A 770 13.16 -39.18 12.56
N LEU A 771 13.66 -39.82 13.63
CA LEU A 771 13.68 -41.29 13.73
C LEU A 771 12.29 -41.89 13.87
N VAL A 772 11.31 -41.15 14.41
CA VAL A 772 9.93 -41.64 14.56
C VAL A 772 9.24 -41.65 13.21
N THR A 773 8.69 -42.82 12.82
CA THR A 773 8.01 -42.95 11.52
C THR A 773 6.59 -43.47 11.65
N TYR A 774 5.72 -43.11 10.71
CA TYR A 774 4.41 -43.64 10.49
C TYR A 774 4.28 -44.10 9.03
N LYS A 775 3.95 -45.34 8.76
CA LYS A 775 3.96 -45.95 7.42
C LYS A 775 5.30 -45.70 6.66
N GLY A 776 6.43 -45.78 7.41
CA GLY A 776 7.76 -45.58 6.84
C GLY A 776 8.14 -44.13 6.49
N LYS A 777 7.33 -43.15 6.90
CA LYS A 777 7.58 -41.71 6.67
C LYS A 777 7.70 -40.98 8.01
N ASN A 778 8.72 -40.12 8.15
CA ASN A 778 8.86 -39.25 9.31
C ASN A 778 8.00 -37.98 9.16
N ILE A 779 7.94 -37.13 10.20
CA ILE A 779 7.07 -35.95 10.20
C ILE A 779 7.46 -34.90 9.14
N HIS A 780 8.74 -34.79 8.83
CA HIS A 780 9.19 -33.91 7.74
C HIS A 780 8.74 -34.46 6.38
N ASP A 781 8.89 -35.76 6.13
CA ASP A 781 8.45 -36.39 4.88
C ASP A 781 6.94 -36.18 4.65
N VAL A 782 6.14 -36.21 5.72
CA VAL A 782 4.70 -35.95 5.66
C VAL A 782 4.40 -34.48 5.32
N LEU A 783 5.18 -33.54 5.86
CA LEU A 783 5.04 -32.12 5.50
C LEU A 783 5.47 -31.84 4.05
N GLU A 784 6.39 -32.62 3.50
CA GLU A 784 6.83 -32.51 2.10
C GLU A 784 5.87 -33.20 1.11
N MET A 785 4.91 -34.00 1.58
CA MET A 785 3.89 -34.58 0.72
C MET A 785 3.00 -33.50 0.11
N THR A 786 2.64 -33.68 -1.15
CA THR A 786 1.53 -32.94 -1.75
C THR A 786 0.20 -33.33 -1.11
N VAL A 787 -0.79 -32.44 -1.21
CA VAL A 787 -2.16 -32.73 -0.74
C VAL A 787 -2.71 -34.01 -1.41
N GLU A 788 -2.43 -34.23 -2.69
CA GLU A 788 -2.83 -35.44 -3.42
C GLU A 788 -2.18 -36.72 -2.85
N GLN A 789 -0.88 -36.68 -2.57
CA GLN A 789 -0.17 -37.81 -1.94
C GLN A 789 -0.70 -38.07 -0.52
N ALA A 790 -1.04 -37.02 0.20
CA ALA A 790 -1.58 -37.13 1.54
C ALA A 790 -2.97 -37.79 1.59
N LEU A 791 -3.80 -37.68 0.53
CA LEU A 791 -5.08 -38.39 0.45
C LEU A 791 -4.90 -39.89 0.54
N SER A 792 -4.00 -40.47 -0.26
CA SER A 792 -3.72 -41.92 -0.22
C SER A 792 -2.99 -42.34 1.05
N PHE A 793 -2.09 -41.52 1.57
CA PHE A 793 -1.37 -41.81 2.80
C PHE A 793 -2.28 -41.87 4.03
N PHE A 794 -3.28 -40.99 4.15
CA PHE A 794 -4.23 -40.91 5.27
C PHE A 794 -5.56 -41.62 5.00
N GLU A 795 -5.69 -42.43 3.97
CA GLU A 795 -6.96 -43.11 3.61
C GLU A 795 -7.67 -43.80 4.78
N ASN A 796 -6.90 -44.41 5.73
CA ASN A 796 -7.38 -45.15 6.87
C ASN A 796 -7.58 -44.26 8.13
N ARG A 797 -7.53 -42.93 8.00
CA ARG A 797 -7.69 -41.97 9.10
C ARG A 797 -8.74 -40.90 8.74
N ALA A 798 -10.02 -41.23 8.97
CA ALA A 798 -11.15 -40.43 8.54
C ALA A 798 -11.08 -38.91 8.91
N GLY A 799 -10.56 -38.58 10.10
CA GLY A 799 -10.43 -37.21 10.55
C GLY A 799 -9.40 -36.42 9.73
N LEU A 800 -8.24 -37.03 9.45
CA LEU A 800 -7.18 -36.43 8.61
C LEU A 800 -7.63 -36.39 7.15
N LEU A 801 -8.18 -37.49 6.65
CA LEU A 801 -8.65 -37.63 5.27
C LEU A 801 -9.65 -36.51 4.91
N ARG A 802 -10.64 -36.25 5.78
CA ARG A 802 -11.63 -35.20 5.55
C ARG A 802 -10.99 -33.82 5.38
N LYS A 803 -9.99 -33.47 6.21
CA LYS A 803 -9.28 -32.16 6.12
C LYS A 803 -8.42 -32.05 4.85
N VAL A 804 -7.75 -33.14 4.48
CA VAL A 804 -6.96 -33.19 3.24
C VAL A 804 -7.87 -33.12 2.03
N GLN A 805 -9.05 -33.82 2.07
CA GLN A 805 -10.03 -33.77 0.99
C GLN A 805 -10.58 -32.37 0.73
N THR A 806 -10.79 -31.55 1.76
CA THR A 806 -11.22 -30.14 1.54
C THR A 806 -10.16 -29.30 0.81
N LEU A 807 -8.86 -29.53 1.10
CA LEU A 807 -7.77 -28.87 0.37
C LEU A 807 -7.72 -29.34 -1.09
N TYR A 808 -7.94 -30.62 -1.33
CA TYR A 808 -7.98 -31.19 -2.69
C TYR A 808 -9.16 -30.62 -3.49
N ASN A 809 -10.34 -30.56 -2.90
CA ASN A 809 -11.58 -30.12 -3.55
C ASN A 809 -11.52 -28.65 -4.01
N VAL A 810 -10.76 -27.82 -3.32
CA VAL A 810 -10.54 -26.43 -3.76
C VAL A 810 -9.41 -26.28 -4.81
N GLY A 811 -8.94 -27.42 -5.39
CA GLY A 811 -7.93 -27.40 -6.45
C GLY A 811 -6.50 -27.22 -5.96
N LEU A 812 -6.20 -27.54 -4.70
CA LEU A 812 -4.84 -27.43 -4.13
C LEU A 812 -4.12 -28.79 -4.01
N GLY A 813 -4.44 -29.76 -4.89
CA GLY A 813 -3.84 -31.10 -4.88
C GLY A 813 -2.32 -31.10 -5.01
N TYR A 814 -1.76 -30.12 -5.69
CA TYR A 814 -0.33 -30.02 -6.03
C TYR A 814 0.54 -29.34 -4.95
N ILE A 815 -0.02 -28.56 -4.03
CA ILE A 815 0.78 -27.88 -2.99
C ILE A 815 1.24 -28.88 -1.92
N LYS A 816 2.40 -28.60 -1.30
CA LYS A 816 2.89 -29.41 -0.17
C LYS A 816 2.17 -29.01 1.12
N LEU A 817 1.90 -29.98 2.01
CA LEU A 817 1.27 -29.72 3.31
C LEU A 817 2.07 -28.71 4.16
N GLY A 818 3.40 -28.81 4.12
CA GLY A 818 4.33 -27.94 4.84
C GLY A 818 4.87 -26.74 4.06
N GLN A 819 4.29 -26.42 2.89
CA GLN A 819 4.74 -25.30 2.07
C GLN A 819 4.67 -23.99 2.86
N PRO A 820 5.79 -23.22 2.98
CA PRO A 820 5.81 -21.97 3.74
C PRO A 820 4.80 -20.93 3.21
N ALA A 821 4.06 -20.29 4.10
CA ALA A 821 3.06 -19.28 3.72
C ALA A 821 3.58 -18.16 2.79
N PRO A 822 4.81 -17.64 2.97
CA PRO A 822 5.34 -16.62 2.06
C PRO A 822 5.59 -17.09 0.63
N THR A 823 5.62 -18.41 0.38
CA THR A 823 5.83 -18.98 -0.96
C THR A 823 4.52 -19.27 -1.69
N LEU A 824 3.39 -19.16 -1.02
CA LEU A 824 2.08 -19.31 -1.63
C LEU A 824 1.70 -18.06 -2.42
N SER A 825 1.05 -18.24 -3.56
CA SER A 825 0.39 -17.14 -4.26
C SER A 825 -0.83 -16.63 -3.48
N GLY A 826 -1.29 -15.40 -3.78
CA GLY A 826 -2.50 -14.85 -3.14
C GLY A 826 -3.73 -15.75 -3.32
N GLY A 827 -3.92 -16.29 -4.53
CA GLY A 827 -5.01 -17.21 -4.83
C GLY A 827 -4.90 -18.57 -4.10
N GLU A 828 -3.68 -19.10 -3.94
CA GLU A 828 -3.45 -20.33 -3.14
C GLU A 828 -3.76 -20.09 -1.66
N ALA A 829 -3.28 -18.97 -1.10
CA ALA A 829 -3.57 -18.58 0.29
C ALA A 829 -5.10 -18.46 0.53
N GLN A 830 -5.80 -17.83 -0.40
CA GLN A 830 -7.25 -17.66 -0.37
C GLN A 830 -7.97 -19.01 -0.38
N ARG A 831 -7.57 -19.95 -1.26
CA ARG A 831 -8.13 -21.29 -1.33
C ARG A 831 -7.85 -22.14 -0.08
N VAL A 832 -6.68 -21.98 0.56
CA VAL A 832 -6.40 -22.60 1.87
C VAL A 832 -7.37 -22.08 2.94
N LYS A 833 -7.66 -20.76 2.95
CA LYS A 833 -8.66 -20.18 3.86
C LYS A 833 -10.07 -20.75 3.61
N LEU A 834 -10.46 -20.84 2.34
CA LEU A 834 -11.74 -21.44 1.93
C LEU A 834 -11.83 -22.91 2.39
N ALA A 835 -10.78 -23.72 2.14
CA ALA A 835 -10.74 -25.11 2.57
C ALA A 835 -10.91 -25.25 4.09
N PHE A 836 -10.31 -24.36 4.89
CA PHE A 836 -10.47 -24.36 6.34
C PHE A 836 -11.92 -24.10 6.77
N GLU A 837 -12.61 -23.14 6.12
CA GLU A 837 -14.01 -22.86 6.45
C GLU A 837 -14.95 -24.01 6.04
N LEU A 838 -14.69 -24.64 4.89
CA LEU A 838 -15.46 -25.80 4.41
C LEU A 838 -15.35 -27.06 5.31
N GLN A 839 -14.38 -27.13 6.21
CA GLN A 839 -14.30 -28.21 7.21
C GLN A 839 -15.40 -28.09 8.28
N LYS A 840 -15.98 -26.90 8.44
CA LYS A 840 -17.03 -26.64 9.44
C LYS A 840 -18.39 -27.02 8.89
N ARG A 841 -19.33 -27.26 9.78
CA ARG A 841 -20.73 -27.57 9.36
C ARG A 841 -21.40 -26.28 8.84
N PRO A 842 -22.10 -26.32 7.70
CA PRO A 842 -22.87 -25.19 7.20
C PRO A 842 -24.02 -24.87 8.17
N THR A 843 -24.36 -23.59 8.31
CA THR A 843 -25.46 -23.12 9.18
C THR A 843 -26.72 -22.76 8.37
N GLY A 844 -26.57 -22.53 7.07
CA GLY A 844 -27.62 -22.02 6.20
C GLY A 844 -27.88 -20.51 6.36
N LYS A 845 -27.06 -19.81 7.19
CA LYS A 845 -27.11 -18.38 7.45
C LYS A 845 -25.74 -17.72 7.42
N THR A 846 -24.72 -18.43 6.92
CA THR A 846 -23.38 -17.88 6.80
C THR A 846 -23.27 -17.06 5.53
N LEU A 847 -22.65 -15.87 5.64
CA LEU A 847 -22.28 -15.03 4.50
C LEU A 847 -20.79 -15.21 4.20
N TYR A 848 -20.48 -15.71 3.01
CA TYR A 848 -19.11 -15.78 2.48
C TYR A 848 -18.85 -14.59 1.58
N ILE A 849 -17.77 -13.86 1.82
CA ILE A 849 -17.29 -12.76 0.98
C ILE A 849 -15.94 -13.16 0.42
N LEU A 850 -15.79 -13.17 -0.90
CA LEU A 850 -14.55 -13.51 -1.59
C LEU A 850 -14.15 -12.34 -2.50
N ASP A 851 -12.90 -11.93 -2.42
CA ASP A 851 -12.34 -10.85 -3.24
C ASP A 851 -11.46 -11.46 -4.34
N GLU A 852 -11.89 -11.36 -5.59
CA GLU A 852 -11.23 -11.87 -6.80
C GLU A 852 -10.73 -13.32 -6.65
N PRO A 853 -11.63 -14.31 -6.34
CA PRO A 853 -11.21 -15.68 -6.03
C PRO A 853 -10.65 -16.45 -7.24
N THR A 854 -10.78 -15.94 -8.45
CA THR A 854 -10.23 -16.56 -9.67
C THR A 854 -8.83 -16.10 -10.04
N THR A 855 -8.24 -15.24 -9.21
CA THR A 855 -6.87 -14.77 -9.41
C THR A 855 -5.87 -15.92 -9.51
N GLY A 856 -5.07 -15.95 -10.58
CA GLY A 856 -4.07 -17.00 -10.82
C GLY A 856 -4.63 -18.37 -11.20
N LEU A 857 -5.90 -18.44 -11.58
CA LEU A 857 -6.54 -19.70 -11.95
C LEU A 857 -6.70 -19.85 -13.47
N HIS A 858 -6.30 -21.00 -13.96
CA HIS A 858 -6.72 -21.45 -15.28
C HIS A 858 -8.24 -21.68 -15.30
N ILE A 859 -8.88 -21.48 -16.44
CA ILE A 859 -10.33 -21.64 -16.61
C ILE A 859 -10.85 -23.00 -16.15
N HIS A 860 -10.06 -24.06 -16.27
CA HIS A 860 -10.35 -25.37 -15.73
C HIS A 860 -10.48 -25.38 -14.20
N ASP A 861 -9.56 -24.67 -13.52
CA ASP A 861 -9.55 -24.57 -12.06
C ASP A 861 -10.69 -23.64 -11.60
N VAL A 862 -11.05 -22.65 -12.40
CA VAL A 862 -12.23 -21.78 -12.17
C VAL A 862 -13.51 -22.61 -12.16
N ALA A 863 -13.66 -23.56 -13.09
CA ALA A 863 -14.83 -24.44 -13.10
C ALA A 863 -14.97 -25.22 -11.79
N HIS A 864 -13.89 -25.82 -11.28
CA HIS A 864 -13.89 -26.52 -10.00
C HIS A 864 -14.21 -25.60 -8.81
N LEU A 865 -13.66 -24.40 -8.79
CA LEU A 865 -13.98 -23.40 -7.75
C LEU A 865 -15.48 -23.04 -7.77
N LEU A 866 -16.07 -22.87 -8.95
CA LEU A 866 -17.50 -22.57 -9.09
C LEU A 866 -18.38 -23.71 -8.56
N ASP A 867 -18.00 -24.97 -8.76
CA ASP A 867 -18.71 -26.11 -8.19
C ASP A 867 -18.70 -26.08 -6.65
N VAL A 868 -17.57 -25.71 -6.05
CA VAL A 868 -17.45 -25.51 -4.59
C VAL A 868 -18.33 -24.37 -4.11
N LEU A 869 -18.31 -23.20 -4.78
CA LEU A 869 -19.12 -22.03 -4.40
C LEU A 869 -20.63 -22.31 -4.52
N ARG A 870 -21.02 -23.03 -5.56
CA ARG A 870 -22.41 -23.48 -5.72
C ARG A 870 -22.84 -24.44 -4.61
N SER A 871 -22.00 -25.40 -4.24
CA SER A 871 -22.25 -26.30 -3.11
C SER A 871 -22.51 -25.54 -1.79
N ILE A 872 -21.84 -24.41 -1.55
CA ILE A 872 -22.09 -23.55 -0.39
C ILE A 872 -23.53 -22.98 -0.46
N VAL A 873 -23.90 -22.44 -1.61
CA VAL A 873 -25.25 -21.85 -1.83
C VAL A 873 -26.34 -22.91 -1.73
N ASP A 874 -26.11 -24.11 -2.26
CA ASP A 874 -27.05 -25.23 -2.19
C ASP A 874 -27.33 -25.70 -0.75
N HIS A 875 -26.41 -25.45 0.17
CA HIS A 875 -26.61 -25.68 1.61
C HIS A 875 -27.36 -24.53 2.33
N GLY A 876 -27.79 -23.49 1.59
CA GLY A 876 -28.55 -22.34 2.10
C GLY A 876 -27.73 -21.14 2.54
N ASP A 877 -26.40 -21.24 2.51
CA ASP A 877 -25.49 -20.11 2.82
C ASP A 877 -25.46 -19.11 1.65
N SER A 878 -24.97 -17.89 1.88
CA SER A 878 -24.89 -16.82 0.89
C SER A 878 -23.46 -16.60 0.47
N VAL A 879 -23.22 -16.36 -0.83
CA VAL A 879 -21.88 -16.09 -1.38
C VAL A 879 -21.90 -14.76 -2.11
N ILE A 880 -20.99 -13.87 -1.73
CA ILE A 880 -20.71 -12.62 -2.46
C ILE A 880 -19.29 -12.72 -3.01
N VAL A 881 -19.13 -12.51 -4.31
CA VAL A 881 -17.83 -12.43 -4.95
C VAL A 881 -17.64 -11.03 -5.57
N ILE A 882 -16.49 -10.43 -5.32
CA ILE A 882 -16.02 -9.27 -6.10
C ILE A 882 -15.25 -9.87 -7.27
N GLU A 883 -15.69 -9.64 -8.51
CA GLU A 883 -15.10 -10.34 -9.66
C GLU A 883 -15.11 -9.52 -10.96
N HIS A 884 -14.13 -9.86 -11.80
CA HIS A 884 -13.97 -9.36 -13.15
C HIS A 884 -14.05 -10.47 -14.21
N ASN A 885 -13.87 -11.72 -13.79
CA ASN A 885 -13.93 -12.89 -14.68
C ASN A 885 -15.36 -13.12 -15.16
N LEU A 886 -15.55 -12.98 -16.48
CA LEU A 886 -16.89 -13.09 -17.09
C LEU A 886 -17.49 -14.50 -16.98
N ASP A 887 -16.67 -15.56 -16.89
CA ASP A 887 -17.17 -16.94 -16.68
C ASP A 887 -17.77 -17.14 -15.29
N VAL A 888 -17.26 -16.41 -14.27
CA VAL A 888 -17.86 -16.39 -12.93
C VAL A 888 -19.12 -15.52 -12.93
N ILE A 889 -19.04 -14.33 -13.53
CA ILE A 889 -20.16 -13.37 -13.56
C ILE A 889 -21.38 -13.97 -14.29
N LYS A 890 -21.18 -14.67 -15.41
CA LYS A 890 -22.30 -15.28 -16.17
C LYS A 890 -23.01 -16.38 -15.42
N VAL A 891 -22.35 -17.05 -14.46
CA VAL A 891 -22.95 -18.13 -13.65
C VAL A 891 -23.56 -17.64 -12.33
N SER A 892 -23.34 -16.38 -11.93
CA SER A 892 -23.92 -15.83 -10.71
C SER A 892 -25.45 -15.71 -10.81
N ASP A 893 -26.15 -15.75 -9.68
CA ASP A 893 -27.60 -15.60 -9.62
C ASP A 893 -28.03 -14.14 -9.67
N TYR A 894 -27.21 -13.24 -9.10
CA TYR A 894 -27.48 -11.82 -9.02
C TYR A 894 -26.19 -11.03 -9.20
N ILE A 895 -26.26 -9.90 -9.89
CA ILE A 895 -25.14 -9.00 -10.15
C ILE A 895 -25.45 -7.61 -9.58
N ILE A 896 -24.45 -6.99 -8.97
CA ILE A 896 -24.45 -5.58 -8.59
C ILE A 896 -23.28 -4.95 -9.33
N ASP A 897 -23.57 -4.10 -10.32
CA ASP A 897 -22.58 -3.47 -11.19
C ASP A 897 -22.34 -2.02 -10.79
N LEU A 898 -21.12 -1.70 -10.38
CA LEU A 898 -20.70 -0.38 -9.91
C LEU A 898 -19.91 0.36 -11.01
N GLY A 899 -20.09 1.65 -11.09
CA GLY A 899 -19.40 2.48 -12.07
C GLY A 899 -19.91 3.93 -12.10
N PRO A 900 -19.94 4.57 -13.29
CA PRO A 900 -19.52 4.03 -14.61
C PRO A 900 -18.00 3.91 -14.79
N GLU A 901 -17.23 4.74 -14.12
CA GLU A 901 -15.76 4.82 -14.20
C GLU A 901 -15.10 4.53 -12.84
N GLY A 902 -13.78 4.62 -12.77
CA GLY A 902 -13.01 4.54 -11.53
C GLY A 902 -12.92 5.89 -10.80
N GLY A 903 -12.49 5.86 -9.53
CA GLY A 903 -12.24 7.03 -8.71
C GLY A 903 -13.50 7.90 -8.50
N HIS A 904 -13.31 9.22 -8.56
CA HIS A 904 -14.42 10.19 -8.31
C HIS A 904 -15.54 10.15 -9.36
N ARG A 905 -15.30 9.60 -10.56
CA ARG A 905 -16.31 9.39 -11.61
C ARG A 905 -17.09 8.09 -11.43
N GLY A 906 -16.66 7.22 -10.50
CA GLY A 906 -17.33 6.00 -10.11
C GLY A 906 -18.29 6.17 -8.94
N GLY A 907 -18.49 5.09 -8.19
CA GLY A 907 -19.19 5.10 -6.91
C GLY A 907 -20.71 5.12 -6.97
N THR A 908 -21.30 4.76 -8.12
CA THR A 908 -22.77 4.62 -8.29
C THR A 908 -23.12 3.18 -8.71
N VAL A 909 -24.32 2.73 -8.38
CA VAL A 909 -24.89 1.48 -8.92
C VAL A 909 -25.38 1.77 -10.33
N ILE A 910 -24.81 1.09 -11.32
CA ILE A 910 -25.17 1.23 -12.73
C ILE A 910 -26.33 0.30 -13.07
N ALA A 911 -26.27 -0.93 -12.57
CA ALA A 911 -27.26 -1.94 -12.80
C ALA A 911 -27.26 -2.98 -11.68
N GLU A 912 -28.40 -3.55 -11.40
CA GLU A 912 -28.57 -4.69 -10.50
C GLU A 912 -29.64 -5.66 -11.06
N GLY A 913 -29.44 -6.95 -10.84
CA GLY A 913 -30.33 -8.00 -11.32
C GLY A 913 -29.60 -9.26 -11.77
N THR A 914 -30.32 -10.11 -12.52
CA THR A 914 -29.71 -11.32 -13.10
C THR A 914 -28.78 -10.98 -14.27
N PRO A 915 -27.85 -11.85 -14.64
CA PRO A 915 -26.98 -11.64 -15.80
C PRO A 915 -27.74 -11.24 -17.07
N GLU A 916 -28.90 -11.88 -17.32
CA GLU A 916 -29.76 -11.61 -18.47
C GLU A 916 -30.41 -10.20 -18.44
N GLN A 917 -30.60 -9.65 -17.26
CA GLN A 917 -31.12 -8.27 -17.08
C GLN A 917 -29.99 -7.24 -17.29
N ILE A 918 -28.80 -7.50 -16.75
CA ILE A 918 -27.63 -6.60 -16.85
C ILE A 918 -27.21 -6.40 -18.32
N VAL A 919 -27.26 -7.42 -19.14
CA VAL A 919 -26.95 -7.36 -20.59
C VAL A 919 -27.76 -6.30 -21.32
N ASN A 920 -28.95 -5.97 -20.85
CA ASN A 920 -29.85 -4.99 -21.48
C ASN A 920 -29.54 -3.54 -21.05
N VAL A 921 -28.65 -3.34 -20.07
CA VAL A 921 -28.28 -2.00 -19.59
C VAL A 921 -27.11 -1.46 -20.40
N SER A 922 -27.37 -0.50 -21.28
CA SER A 922 -26.35 0.05 -22.20
C SER A 922 -25.19 0.76 -21.49
N LYS A 923 -25.40 1.28 -20.28
CA LYS A 923 -24.37 1.97 -19.47
C LYS A 923 -23.43 1.01 -18.72
N SER A 924 -23.78 -0.28 -18.63
CA SER A 924 -22.97 -1.30 -17.98
C SER A 924 -21.92 -1.83 -18.94
N TYR A 925 -20.63 -1.57 -18.63
CA TYR A 925 -19.53 -2.20 -19.38
C TYR A 925 -19.56 -3.72 -19.18
N THR A 926 -19.74 -4.19 -17.95
CA THR A 926 -19.91 -5.62 -17.65
C THR A 926 -21.03 -6.24 -18.50
N GLY A 927 -22.17 -5.58 -18.63
CA GLY A 927 -23.29 -6.03 -19.46
C GLY A 927 -22.96 -6.11 -20.95
N GLN A 928 -22.16 -5.18 -21.47
CA GLN A 928 -21.73 -5.17 -22.87
C GLN A 928 -20.87 -6.42 -23.20
N TYR A 929 -19.84 -6.70 -22.37
CA TYR A 929 -18.98 -7.88 -22.56
C TYR A 929 -19.72 -9.20 -22.30
N LEU A 930 -20.60 -9.23 -21.29
CA LEU A 930 -21.40 -10.40 -20.94
C LEU A 930 -22.36 -10.80 -22.09
N ARG A 931 -22.90 -9.83 -22.83
CA ARG A 931 -23.77 -10.06 -23.99
C ARG A 931 -23.10 -10.97 -25.03
N GLN A 932 -21.85 -10.72 -25.33
CA GLN A 932 -21.09 -11.48 -26.30
C GLN A 932 -20.91 -12.94 -25.88
N ILE A 933 -20.52 -13.16 -24.62
CA ILE A 933 -20.29 -14.50 -24.08
C ILE A 933 -21.59 -15.33 -24.01
N LEU A 934 -22.68 -14.72 -23.57
CA LEU A 934 -23.97 -15.40 -23.53
C LEU A 934 -24.50 -15.74 -24.93
N ALA A 935 -24.24 -14.88 -25.94
CA ALA A 935 -24.58 -15.15 -27.33
C ALA A 935 -23.76 -16.32 -27.91
N ASP A 936 -22.46 -16.35 -27.65
CA ASP A 936 -21.55 -17.43 -28.08
C ASP A 936 -21.96 -18.77 -27.46
N GLU A 937 -22.36 -18.79 -26.18
CA GLU A 937 -22.84 -20.02 -25.51
C GLU A 937 -24.17 -20.53 -26.12
N CYS A 938 -25.10 -19.62 -26.44
CA CYS A 938 -26.32 -19.99 -27.15
C CYS A 938 -26.05 -20.61 -28.54
N GLN A 939 -25.02 -20.13 -29.23
CA GLN A 939 -24.61 -20.69 -30.53
C GLN A 939 -23.94 -22.07 -30.36
N ALA A 940 -23.10 -22.22 -29.32
CA ALA A 940 -22.45 -23.50 -29.05
C ALA A 940 -23.46 -24.61 -28.69
N LYS A 941 -24.48 -24.31 -27.86
CA LYS A 941 -25.60 -25.22 -27.54
C LYS A 941 -26.45 -25.60 -28.74
N LYS A 942 -26.52 -24.79 -29.79
CA LYS A 942 -27.25 -25.12 -31.06
C LYS A 942 -26.44 -26.01 -31.98
N LYS A 943 -25.11 -26.08 -31.83
CA LYS A 943 -24.20 -26.91 -32.64
C LYS A 943 -23.96 -28.30 -32.03
N GLN A 944 -24.25 -28.51 -30.73
CA GLN A 944 -24.33 -29.81 -30.05
C GLN A 944 -25.72 -30.43 -30.17
#